data_0c5f9ed7dd116a9b7e6bee344a113f62
#
_entry.id   0c5f9ed7dd116a9b7e6bee344a113f62
#
_cell.length_a   1.000
_cell.length_b   1.000
_cell.length_c   1.000
_cell.angle_alpha   90.00
_cell.angle_beta   90.00
_cell.angle_gamma   90.00
#
_symmetry.space_group_name_H-M   'P 1'
#
loop_
_entity.id
_entity.type
_entity.pdbx_description
1 polymer ?
#
loop_
_entity_poly.entity_id
_entity_poly.type
_entity_poly.pdbx_seq_one_letter_code
_entity_poly.pdbx_strand_id
1 'polypeptide(L)'
;MKKLTLLATLLLTLSFHTLSQVAQAISEPLARQTAQAFADANLSAKGELTLVSADGVYIYNIGNNGFLIISSNTVLPPVLGYSDHAPFPSLDGAPENFTTWIRHYSDMIDFAVENDIQPEPEIEQQWNEALKGQFPSRGVTTVEPLTTTHWNQDCYYNEYCPSTGGGWWGGPCGHVYAGCVACAMAQVMKYWNHPDVGYGQHTYVHGTYGEQSANFAATTYQWNQMPSQIYSHNDAIATLMYHCGVSVNMNYGPDGSGAQSKDVETALRSYFGYCGAKYREKSKYDESTWIAMLKSELDLSHPIYYSGSSGSAGHAFVCDGYDNNDLFHFNFGWSGAGDDYYSLYDVNGYHLQQAAVMNIVPMDIHADDHGIIYVSADGEGNGSSWSNATSRLEYASFLSNGGNARVWVKKGTYFGDETDPDNAFTISASNKIYGGFNGDEDPDFDLSQRDLVNNATILDGQGLKRVLNQVDFFSSGSRALWDGFIIQNGNAGSGGGVFLNDYTTLSNCVIRNNISNGIGGGVYINSATGKSQTFLNNCEITGNTASLGGGLCDRNSSIFTNCKISNNSASTKGGGIYLYNTDNPTFRGCIVSNNTAVLGGGIYARGKCEMSNCDIVMNEATESYGGLFNENRLSTYTSCIVWGNEANGSPSQNYGQCKFEYSAVQGGMQGSGNINVPADNDGDEPGVFVRFVQPAEGVGTAYSEADWDIEPTSICLNAGKPGTAGYPFDFIGNQRIQHDCIEIGAYELNASLTHIDGDLSQGPYVFNGQTLHEPGYYTALYNTPTCDSVVGLTLYLDMAVNEQANAQAQVLGVEVFSILGQIMGRTDDLEALKELGLKPGCYILRIHTSEGIRNKKIILE
;
A
#
# COMPACT_ATOMS: atom_id res chain seq x y z
N MET A 1 -36.31 -11.40 -73.10
CA MET A 1 -36.57 -12.10 -71.81
C MET A 1 -35.33 -12.40 -70.98
N LYS A 2 -34.09 -12.01 -71.32
CA LYS A 2 -32.94 -12.22 -70.51
C LYS A 2 -32.44 -10.95 -69.74
N LYS A 3 -33.11 -9.80 -69.94
CA LYS A 3 -32.78 -8.55 -69.19
C LYS A 3 -33.75 -8.19 -68.06
N LEU A 4 -34.90 -8.91 -67.98
CA LEU A 4 -35.88 -8.69 -66.91
C LEU A 4 -35.63 -9.57 -65.68
N THR A 5 -34.91 -10.68 -65.85
CA THR A 5 -34.57 -11.61 -64.76
C THR A 5 -33.35 -11.16 -63.95
N LEU A 6 -32.46 -10.29 -64.48
CA LEU A 6 -31.30 -9.77 -63.81
C LEU A 6 -31.62 -8.53 -62.92
N LEU A 7 -32.77 -7.85 -63.23
CA LEU A 7 -33.20 -6.70 -62.41
C LEU A 7 -33.98 -7.13 -61.15
N ALA A 8 -34.67 -8.31 -61.23
CA ALA A 8 -35.43 -8.88 -60.13
C ALA A 8 -34.48 -9.56 -59.08
N THR A 9 -33.33 -10.12 -59.53
CA THR A 9 -32.33 -10.70 -58.63
C THR A 9 -31.46 -9.63 -58.04
N LEU A 10 -31.30 -8.44 -58.66
CA LEU A 10 -30.52 -7.32 -58.09
C LEU A 10 -31.33 -6.47 -57.09
N LEU A 11 -32.71 -6.56 -57.17
CA LEU A 11 -33.60 -5.89 -56.24
C LEU A 11 -33.91 -6.73 -54.97
N LEU A 12 -33.61 -8.06 -55.00
CA LEU A 12 -33.70 -8.88 -53.80
C LEU A 12 -32.39 -8.99 -52.98
N THR A 13 -31.26 -8.49 -53.51
CA THR A 13 -29.98 -8.44 -52.78
C THR A 13 -29.65 -7.07 -52.24
N LEU A 14 -30.54 -6.09 -52.36
CA LEU A 14 -30.35 -4.72 -51.87
C LEU A 14 -31.31 -4.33 -50.72
N SER A 15 -31.92 -5.29 -50.08
CA SER A 15 -32.75 -5.06 -48.87
C SER A 15 -32.11 -5.48 -47.59
N PHE A 16 -30.81 -5.73 -47.59
CA PHE A 16 -30.00 -5.74 -46.34
C PHE A 16 -29.24 -4.43 -46.23
N HIS A 17 -29.94 -3.32 -46.23
CA HIS A 17 -29.41 -2.02 -45.81
C HIS A 17 -29.96 -1.72 -44.44
N THR A 18 -29.06 -1.73 -43.47
CA THR A 18 -29.10 -0.91 -42.27
C THR A 18 -30.51 -0.46 -41.89
N LEU A 19 -31.22 -1.30 -41.19
CA LEU A 19 -32.31 -0.86 -40.37
C LEU A 19 -31.75 0.22 -39.45
N SER A 20 -32.29 1.42 -39.60
CA SER A 20 -32.01 2.51 -38.66
C SER A 20 -32.25 1.98 -37.26
N GLN A 21 -31.26 2.11 -36.46
CA GLN A 21 -31.17 1.71 -35.05
C GLN A 21 -32.13 2.55 -34.21
N VAL A 22 -33.39 2.36 -34.29
CA VAL A 22 -34.37 2.96 -33.40
C VAL A 22 -34.87 1.86 -32.46
N ALA A 23 -34.97 2.14 -31.17
CA ALA A 23 -35.60 1.26 -30.20
C ALA A 23 -36.96 0.77 -30.73
N GLN A 24 -37.11 -0.56 -30.93
CA GLN A 24 -38.29 -1.14 -31.54
C GLN A 24 -39.12 -1.88 -30.48
N ALA A 25 -40.43 -1.61 -30.47
CA ALA A 25 -41.36 -2.35 -29.64
C ALA A 25 -41.49 -3.80 -30.14
N ILE A 26 -41.42 -4.75 -29.23
CA ILE A 26 -41.60 -6.18 -29.47
C ILE A 26 -43.08 -6.53 -29.24
N SER A 27 -43.72 -7.14 -30.21
CA SER A 27 -45.11 -7.56 -30.07
C SER A 27 -45.22 -8.86 -29.21
N GLU A 28 -46.36 -9.08 -28.54
CA GLU A 28 -46.60 -10.28 -27.73
C GLU A 28 -46.34 -11.60 -28.50
N PRO A 29 -46.81 -11.77 -29.75
CA PRO A 29 -46.52 -13.00 -30.49
C PRO A 29 -45.03 -13.23 -30.73
N LEU A 30 -44.27 -12.17 -30.94
CA LEU A 30 -42.80 -12.24 -31.14
C LEU A 30 -42.08 -12.52 -29.82
N ALA A 31 -42.51 -11.86 -28.73
CA ALA A 31 -42.00 -12.14 -27.39
C ALA A 31 -42.27 -13.62 -26.98
N ARG A 32 -43.44 -14.14 -27.25
CA ARG A 32 -43.81 -15.55 -27.02
C ARG A 32 -42.95 -16.52 -27.85
N GLN A 33 -42.69 -16.19 -29.12
CA GLN A 33 -41.76 -16.97 -29.96
C GLN A 33 -40.36 -16.98 -29.39
N THR A 34 -39.84 -15.82 -28.93
CA THR A 34 -38.56 -15.66 -28.29
C THR A 34 -38.48 -16.46 -26.98
N ALA A 35 -39.54 -16.35 -26.14
CA ALA A 35 -39.67 -17.11 -24.91
C ALA A 35 -39.65 -18.64 -25.13
N GLN A 36 -40.40 -19.12 -26.16
CA GLN A 36 -40.42 -20.53 -26.49
C GLN A 36 -39.05 -21.03 -26.95
N ALA A 37 -38.40 -20.28 -27.83
CA ALA A 37 -37.07 -20.64 -28.33
C ALA A 37 -36.04 -20.69 -27.21
N PHE A 38 -36.06 -19.72 -26.29
CA PHE A 38 -35.18 -19.72 -25.10
C PHE A 38 -35.48 -20.93 -24.18
N ALA A 39 -36.77 -21.17 -23.88
CA ALA A 39 -37.15 -22.27 -22.99
C ALA A 39 -36.77 -23.65 -23.58
N ASP A 40 -36.90 -23.80 -24.90
CA ASP A 40 -36.51 -25.05 -25.55
C ASP A 40 -34.99 -25.30 -25.53
N ALA A 41 -34.20 -24.23 -25.64
CA ALA A 41 -32.75 -24.28 -25.68
C ALA A 41 -32.11 -24.41 -24.28
N ASN A 42 -32.65 -23.73 -23.25
CA ASN A 42 -31.97 -23.48 -22.02
C ASN A 42 -32.65 -24.01 -20.74
N LEU A 43 -33.96 -24.26 -20.73
CA LEU A 43 -34.67 -24.59 -19.51
C LEU A 43 -35.01 -26.09 -19.41
N SER A 44 -34.93 -26.62 -18.18
CA SER A 44 -35.43 -27.96 -17.86
C SER A 44 -36.95 -27.97 -17.67
N ALA A 45 -37.52 -26.84 -17.23
CA ALA A 45 -38.97 -26.66 -17.14
C ALA A 45 -39.66 -26.87 -18.49
N LYS A 46 -40.64 -27.74 -18.54
CA LYS A 46 -41.40 -28.03 -19.74
C LYS A 46 -42.91 -27.79 -19.49
N GLY A 47 -43.55 -27.14 -20.45
CA GLY A 47 -44.96 -26.84 -20.33
C GLY A 47 -45.42 -25.82 -21.37
N GLU A 48 -46.70 -25.52 -21.39
CA GLU A 48 -47.24 -24.43 -22.21
C GLU A 48 -46.90 -23.09 -21.60
N LEU A 49 -46.50 -22.12 -22.43
CA LEU A 49 -46.24 -20.74 -22.00
C LEU A 49 -47.57 -20.02 -21.73
N THR A 50 -47.79 -19.65 -20.48
CA THR A 50 -48.95 -18.87 -20.06
C THR A 50 -48.56 -17.45 -19.75
N LEU A 51 -49.11 -16.45 -20.42
CA LEU A 51 -48.86 -15.06 -20.19
C LEU A 51 -49.42 -14.64 -18.84
N VAL A 52 -48.56 -14.07 -17.99
CA VAL A 52 -48.90 -13.55 -16.63
C VAL A 52 -49.06 -12.05 -16.70
N SER A 53 -48.16 -11.32 -17.41
CA SER A 53 -48.20 -9.87 -17.56
C SER A 53 -47.65 -9.44 -18.92
N ALA A 54 -48.18 -8.31 -19.38
CA ALA A 54 -47.73 -7.60 -20.58
C ALA A 54 -47.54 -6.09 -20.33
N ASP A 55 -47.31 -5.70 -19.08
CA ASP A 55 -47.09 -4.30 -18.65
C ASP A 55 -45.60 -3.98 -18.62
N GLY A 56 -45.10 -3.32 -19.65
CA GLY A 56 -43.67 -2.97 -19.80
C GLY A 56 -42.75 -4.13 -20.20
N VAL A 57 -43.03 -5.34 -19.75
CA VAL A 57 -42.34 -6.59 -20.12
C VAL A 57 -43.35 -7.73 -20.27
N TYR A 58 -42.96 -8.78 -20.98
CA TYR A 58 -43.77 -9.99 -21.11
C TYR A 58 -43.29 -11.05 -20.12
N ILE A 59 -44.17 -11.44 -19.20
CA ILE A 59 -43.88 -12.49 -18.22
C ILE A 59 -44.70 -13.75 -18.62
N TYR A 60 -44.01 -14.86 -18.80
CA TYR A 60 -44.61 -16.14 -19.13
C TYR A 60 -44.32 -17.18 -18.07
N ASN A 61 -45.33 -17.87 -17.56
CA ASN A 61 -45.14 -19.09 -16.80
C ASN A 61 -44.98 -20.28 -17.76
N ILE A 62 -44.11 -21.24 -17.38
CA ILE A 62 -43.86 -22.51 -18.07
C ILE A 62 -44.50 -23.63 -17.27
N GLY A 63 -45.74 -23.93 -17.55
CA GLY A 63 -46.50 -24.83 -16.67
C GLY A 63 -46.50 -24.32 -15.23
N ASN A 64 -46.15 -25.21 -14.27
CA ASN A 64 -46.08 -24.90 -12.85
C ASN A 64 -44.62 -24.86 -12.33
N ASN A 65 -43.62 -24.96 -13.20
CA ASN A 65 -42.24 -25.26 -12.77
C ASN A 65 -41.22 -24.19 -13.19
N GLY A 66 -41.65 -23.12 -13.87
CA GLY A 66 -40.73 -22.07 -14.28
C GLY A 66 -41.43 -20.83 -14.79
N PHE A 67 -40.66 -19.75 -15.01
CA PHE A 67 -41.10 -18.55 -15.69
C PHE A 67 -40.02 -17.95 -16.58
N LEU A 68 -40.41 -17.04 -17.45
CA LEU A 68 -39.54 -16.24 -18.32
C LEU A 68 -40.01 -14.79 -18.36
N ILE A 69 -39.04 -13.85 -18.36
CA ILE A 69 -39.30 -12.42 -18.56
C ILE A 69 -38.61 -11.98 -19.83
N ILE A 70 -39.42 -11.52 -20.79
CA ILE A 70 -38.96 -11.06 -22.12
C ILE A 70 -39.18 -9.56 -22.22
N SER A 71 -38.18 -8.83 -22.69
CA SER A 71 -38.32 -7.39 -22.92
C SER A 71 -39.41 -7.09 -23.99
N SER A 72 -40.15 -6.02 -23.76
CA SER A 72 -41.12 -5.48 -24.75
C SER A 72 -40.48 -4.52 -25.75
N ASN A 73 -39.15 -4.27 -25.68
CA ASN A 73 -38.46 -3.35 -26.54
C ASN A 73 -36.99 -3.78 -26.77
N THR A 74 -36.45 -3.52 -27.97
CA THR A 74 -35.08 -3.88 -28.33
C THR A 74 -34.02 -3.07 -27.62
N VAL A 75 -34.34 -2.07 -26.82
CA VAL A 75 -33.38 -1.27 -26.02
C VAL A 75 -32.83 -2.05 -24.86
N LEU A 76 -33.53 -3.10 -24.41
CA LEU A 76 -33.06 -4.01 -23.36
C LEU A 76 -32.80 -5.41 -23.96
N PRO A 77 -31.99 -6.26 -23.27
CA PRO A 77 -31.75 -7.64 -23.69
C PRO A 77 -33.08 -8.43 -23.92
N PRO A 78 -33.08 -9.41 -24.81
CA PRO A 78 -34.32 -10.18 -25.11
C PRO A 78 -34.84 -10.93 -23.89
N VAL A 79 -33.97 -11.50 -23.04
CA VAL A 79 -34.36 -12.20 -21.82
C VAL A 79 -33.83 -11.41 -20.63
N LEU A 80 -34.70 -11.05 -19.71
CA LEU A 80 -34.38 -10.22 -18.54
C LEU A 80 -34.23 -11.04 -17.25
N GLY A 81 -34.81 -12.24 -17.24
CA GLY A 81 -34.70 -13.18 -16.14
C GLY A 81 -35.57 -14.43 -16.37
N TYR A 82 -35.24 -15.50 -15.64
CA TYR A 82 -36.00 -16.71 -15.68
C TYR A 82 -35.88 -17.54 -14.39
N SER A 83 -36.83 -18.42 -14.14
CA SER A 83 -36.76 -19.49 -13.19
C SER A 83 -36.98 -20.84 -13.85
N ASP A 84 -36.26 -21.87 -13.38
CA ASP A 84 -36.40 -23.25 -13.84
C ASP A 84 -37.08 -24.13 -12.77
N HIS A 85 -37.53 -23.52 -11.67
CA HIS A 85 -37.97 -24.24 -10.48
C HIS A 85 -39.35 -23.86 -9.97
N ALA A 86 -39.82 -22.63 -10.23
CA ALA A 86 -41.06 -22.10 -9.72
C ALA A 86 -41.74 -21.17 -10.72
N PRO A 87 -43.09 -21.15 -10.81
CA PRO A 87 -43.81 -20.21 -11.63
C PRO A 87 -43.69 -18.80 -11.05
N PHE A 88 -43.79 -17.77 -11.91
CA PHE A 88 -43.84 -16.38 -11.47
C PHE A 88 -45.08 -16.17 -10.58
N PRO A 89 -44.92 -15.56 -9.39
CA PRO A 89 -46.08 -15.31 -8.54
C PRO A 89 -47.02 -14.29 -9.19
N SER A 90 -48.31 -14.32 -8.83
CA SER A 90 -49.25 -13.27 -9.28
C SER A 90 -48.78 -11.90 -8.86
N LEU A 91 -48.82 -10.89 -9.75
CA LEU A 91 -48.53 -9.50 -9.42
C LEU A 91 -49.47 -8.93 -8.34
N ASP A 92 -50.73 -9.46 -8.30
CA ASP A 92 -51.67 -9.13 -7.24
C ASP A 92 -51.23 -9.77 -5.91
N GLY A 93 -50.70 -8.93 -5.01
CA GLY A 93 -50.16 -9.36 -3.72
C GLY A 93 -48.69 -9.79 -3.75
N ALA A 94 -48.00 -9.58 -4.86
CA ALA A 94 -46.56 -9.75 -4.91
C ALA A 94 -45.85 -8.76 -3.98
N PRO A 95 -44.67 -9.10 -3.42
CA PRO A 95 -43.83 -8.16 -2.65
C PRO A 95 -43.55 -6.87 -3.43
N GLU A 96 -43.49 -5.74 -2.72
CA GLU A 96 -43.32 -4.41 -3.34
C GLU A 96 -42.05 -4.30 -4.20
N ASN A 97 -41.00 -5.01 -3.86
CA ASN A 97 -39.77 -5.09 -4.67
C ASN A 97 -40.04 -5.70 -6.06
N PHE A 98 -40.87 -6.74 -6.15
CA PHE A 98 -41.23 -7.39 -7.42
C PHE A 98 -42.02 -6.45 -8.35
N THR A 99 -43.01 -5.77 -7.81
CA THR A 99 -43.82 -4.81 -8.60
C THR A 99 -43.01 -3.61 -9.00
N THR A 100 -42.08 -3.17 -8.16
CA THR A 100 -41.13 -2.08 -8.44
C THR A 100 -40.13 -2.48 -9.52
N TRP A 101 -39.62 -3.72 -9.49
CA TRP A 101 -38.72 -4.27 -10.49
C TRP A 101 -39.35 -4.30 -11.89
N ILE A 102 -40.57 -4.83 -12.03
CA ILE A 102 -41.28 -4.85 -13.32
C ILE A 102 -41.56 -3.43 -13.83
N ARG A 103 -41.97 -2.51 -12.92
CA ARG A 103 -42.19 -1.13 -13.28
C ARG A 103 -40.92 -0.43 -13.76
N HIS A 104 -39.79 -0.76 -13.16
CA HIS A 104 -38.51 -0.17 -13.56
C HIS A 104 -38.15 -0.50 -15.01
N TYR A 105 -38.36 -1.71 -15.46
CA TYR A 105 -38.16 -2.02 -16.87
C TYR A 105 -39.12 -1.24 -17.79
N SER A 106 -40.37 -1.05 -17.38
CA SER A 106 -41.30 -0.19 -18.09
C SER A 106 -40.81 1.26 -18.18
N ASP A 107 -40.38 1.82 -17.05
CA ASP A 107 -39.84 3.18 -16.95
C ASP A 107 -38.56 3.36 -17.82
N MET A 108 -37.65 2.37 -17.84
CA MET A 108 -36.45 2.38 -18.69
C MET A 108 -36.81 2.37 -20.17
N ILE A 109 -37.77 1.55 -20.60
CA ILE A 109 -38.22 1.48 -21.98
C ILE A 109 -38.89 2.79 -22.40
N ASP A 110 -39.78 3.33 -21.55
CA ASP A 110 -40.46 4.58 -21.81
C ASP A 110 -39.47 5.73 -21.94
N PHE A 111 -38.48 5.82 -21.00
CA PHE A 111 -37.43 6.81 -21.08
C PHE A 111 -36.58 6.70 -22.35
N ALA A 112 -36.22 5.47 -22.74
CA ALA A 112 -35.41 5.23 -23.93
C ALA A 112 -36.19 5.62 -25.22
N VAL A 113 -37.46 5.31 -25.27
CA VAL A 113 -38.34 5.68 -26.40
C VAL A 113 -38.56 7.18 -26.46
N GLU A 114 -38.80 7.85 -25.30
CA GLU A 114 -39.00 9.30 -25.25
C GLU A 114 -37.75 10.10 -25.62
N ASN A 115 -36.55 9.55 -25.40
CA ASN A 115 -35.26 10.22 -25.66
C ASN A 115 -34.53 9.69 -26.89
N ASP A 116 -35.19 8.88 -27.76
CA ASP A 116 -34.58 8.26 -28.94
C ASP A 116 -33.27 7.52 -28.67
N ILE A 117 -33.17 6.85 -27.52
CA ILE A 117 -31.99 6.06 -27.14
C ILE A 117 -31.93 4.81 -28.00
N GLN A 118 -30.79 4.56 -28.60
CA GLN A 118 -30.54 3.39 -29.43
C GLN A 118 -30.08 2.22 -28.56
N PRO A 119 -30.45 0.96 -28.92
CA PRO A 119 -29.88 -0.21 -28.27
C PRO A 119 -28.37 -0.26 -28.48
N GLU A 120 -27.66 -0.73 -27.48
CA GLU A 120 -26.24 -1.01 -27.61
C GLU A 120 -25.97 -2.11 -28.63
N PRO A 121 -24.86 -2.10 -29.38
CA PRO A 121 -24.56 -3.05 -30.44
C PRO A 121 -24.66 -4.51 -30.02
N GLU A 122 -24.28 -4.83 -28.78
CA GLU A 122 -24.36 -6.16 -28.19
C GLU A 122 -25.82 -6.61 -27.99
N ILE A 123 -26.68 -5.70 -27.51
CA ILE A 123 -28.11 -5.97 -27.32
C ILE A 123 -28.79 -6.15 -28.69
N GLU A 124 -28.42 -5.32 -29.68
CA GLU A 124 -28.94 -5.48 -31.06
C GLU A 124 -28.54 -6.85 -31.62
N GLN A 125 -27.33 -7.30 -31.40
CA GLN A 125 -26.88 -8.64 -31.79
C GLN A 125 -27.69 -9.73 -31.10
N GLN A 126 -27.89 -9.64 -29.77
CA GLN A 126 -28.70 -10.61 -29.01
C GLN A 126 -30.14 -10.71 -29.58
N TRP A 127 -30.77 -9.58 -29.85
CA TRP A 127 -32.09 -9.59 -30.48
C TRP A 127 -32.09 -10.21 -31.88
N ASN A 128 -31.10 -9.92 -32.71
CA ASN A 128 -30.96 -10.50 -34.03
C ASN A 128 -30.84 -12.03 -34.03
N GLU A 129 -30.20 -12.59 -32.99
CA GLU A 129 -30.05 -14.02 -32.75
C GLU A 129 -31.32 -14.61 -32.15
N ALA A 130 -31.90 -13.97 -31.14
CA ALA A 130 -33.12 -14.38 -30.46
C ALA A 130 -34.33 -14.48 -31.40
N LEU A 131 -34.50 -13.50 -32.30
CA LEU A 131 -35.56 -13.48 -33.31
C LEU A 131 -35.44 -14.60 -34.37
N LYS A 132 -34.25 -15.17 -34.55
CA LYS A 132 -34.00 -16.37 -35.38
C LYS A 132 -34.19 -17.66 -34.59
N GLY A 133 -34.51 -17.56 -33.28
CA GLY A 133 -34.58 -18.69 -32.37
C GLY A 133 -33.21 -19.27 -32.05
N GLN A 134 -32.15 -18.46 -32.19
CA GLN A 134 -30.79 -18.86 -31.93
C GLN A 134 -30.38 -18.34 -30.52
N PHE A 135 -30.50 -19.20 -29.56
CA PHE A 135 -29.93 -18.97 -28.23
C PHE A 135 -28.75 -19.92 -28.03
N PRO A 136 -27.67 -19.49 -27.39
CA PRO A 136 -26.64 -20.42 -26.94
C PRO A 136 -27.30 -21.51 -26.09
N SER A 137 -27.11 -22.77 -26.45
CA SER A 137 -27.64 -23.85 -25.61
C SER A 137 -26.82 -23.95 -24.31
N ARG A 138 -27.47 -24.31 -23.22
CA ARG A 138 -26.83 -24.63 -21.95
C ARG A 138 -25.69 -25.64 -22.18
N GLY A 139 -24.48 -25.22 -22.22
CA GLY A 139 -23.29 -26.00 -22.60
C GLY A 139 -22.11 -25.69 -21.76
N VAL A 140 -20.93 -26.08 -22.16
CA VAL A 140 -19.64 -26.17 -21.45
C VAL A 140 -19.14 -24.89 -20.69
N THR A 141 -19.86 -23.76 -20.77
CA THR A 141 -19.48 -22.46 -20.18
C THR A 141 -20.48 -21.91 -19.16
N THR A 142 -21.25 -22.74 -18.51
CA THR A 142 -22.16 -22.32 -17.42
C THR A 142 -21.58 -22.73 -16.07
N VAL A 143 -21.79 -21.90 -15.07
CA VAL A 143 -21.53 -22.23 -13.67
C VAL A 143 -22.86 -22.35 -12.96
N GLU A 144 -23.18 -23.58 -12.53
CA GLU A 144 -24.38 -23.85 -11.71
C GLU A 144 -24.24 -23.15 -10.35
N PRO A 145 -25.33 -22.83 -9.66
CA PRO A 145 -25.31 -22.19 -8.36
C PRO A 145 -24.38 -22.89 -7.37
N LEU A 146 -23.35 -22.17 -6.89
CA LEU A 146 -22.33 -22.70 -6.00
C LEU A 146 -22.84 -22.88 -4.57
N THR A 147 -23.69 -21.95 -4.09
CA THR A 147 -24.21 -22.02 -2.72
C THR A 147 -25.44 -22.92 -2.64
N THR A 148 -25.53 -23.65 -1.53
CA THR A 148 -26.67 -24.54 -1.25
C THR A 148 -27.53 -24.05 -0.10
N THR A 149 -27.19 -22.87 0.44
CA THR A 149 -27.89 -22.26 1.57
C THR A 149 -29.13 -21.52 1.09
N HIS A 150 -30.25 -21.68 1.84
CA HIS A 150 -31.48 -20.90 1.71
C HIS A 150 -31.72 -20.19 3.05
N TRP A 151 -30.74 -19.40 3.46
CA TRP A 151 -30.80 -18.71 4.75
C TRP A 151 -31.68 -17.46 4.69
N ASN A 152 -32.04 -16.94 5.86
CA ASN A 152 -32.82 -15.74 6.05
C ASN A 152 -32.19 -14.83 7.12
N GLN A 153 -32.84 -13.71 7.41
CA GLN A 153 -32.38 -12.67 8.32
C GLN A 153 -33.26 -12.55 9.57
N ASP A 154 -34.35 -13.28 9.60
CA ASP A 154 -35.40 -13.22 10.61
C ASP A 154 -35.29 -14.32 11.67
N CYS A 155 -36.38 -14.86 12.16
CA CYS A 155 -36.45 -15.85 13.23
C CYS A 155 -35.47 -16.99 13.11
N TYR A 156 -34.76 -17.26 14.19
CA TYR A 156 -33.69 -18.24 14.41
C TYR A 156 -32.33 -17.80 13.84
N TYR A 157 -32.28 -17.06 12.73
CA TYR A 157 -31.06 -16.47 12.20
C TYR A 157 -30.58 -15.26 13.00
N ASN A 158 -31.52 -14.55 13.65
CA ASN A 158 -31.29 -13.30 14.39
C ASN A 158 -31.20 -13.47 15.92
N GLU A 159 -31.14 -14.67 16.44
CA GLU A 159 -31.28 -14.95 17.87
C GLU A 159 -30.25 -14.26 18.76
N TYR A 160 -29.04 -14.01 18.25
CA TYR A 160 -28.00 -13.28 19.00
C TYR A 160 -27.96 -11.78 18.68
N CYS A 161 -28.75 -11.32 17.73
CA CYS A 161 -28.90 -9.91 17.48
C CYS A 161 -29.64 -9.21 18.62
N PRO A 162 -29.53 -7.88 18.78
CA PRO A 162 -30.16 -7.16 19.87
C PRO A 162 -31.63 -7.45 20.05
N SER A 163 -32.05 -7.65 21.30
CA SER A 163 -33.45 -7.87 21.67
C SER A 163 -34.25 -6.58 21.58
N THR A 164 -35.48 -6.68 21.09
CA THR A 164 -36.44 -5.57 21.02
C THR A 164 -37.40 -5.52 22.21
N GLY A 165 -37.24 -6.43 23.19
CA GLY A 165 -38.03 -6.45 24.42
C GLY A 165 -39.44 -7.03 24.28
N GLY A 166 -39.83 -7.54 23.13
CA GLY A 166 -41.14 -8.13 22.86
C GLY A 166 -42.29 -7.12 22.87
N GLY A 167 -43.13 -7.16 21.90
CA GLY A 167 -44.27 -6.28 21.73
C GLY A 167 -44.74 -6.32 20.28
N TRP A 168 -45.93 -5.72 20.01
CA TRP A 168 -46.49 -5.68 18.65
C TRP A 168 -45.63 -4.98 17.60
N TRP A 169 -44.62 -4.20 18.05
CA TRP A 169 -43.65 -3.47 17.24
C TRP A 169 -42.23 -4.04 17.39
N GLY A 170 -42.06 -5.17 18.05
CA GLY A 170 -40.81 -5.88 18.17
C GLY A 170 -40.49 -6.62 16.88
N GLY A 171 -39.23 -6.62 16.46
CA GLY A 171 -38.79 -7.36 15.26
C GLY A 171 -39.03 -8.86 15.34
N PRO A 172 -38.62 -9.64 14.33
CA PRO A 172 -38.92 -11.06 14.20
C PRO A 172 -38.41 -11.85 15.41
N CYS A 173 -39.28 -12.65 16.02
CA CYS A 173 -39.04 -13.46 17.24
C CYS A 173 -38.49 -12.64 18.43
N GLY A 174 -38.76 -11.33 18.55
CA GLY A 174 -38.31 -10.46 19.64
C GLY A 174 -36.90 -9.92 19.52
N HIS A 175 -36.31 -10.05 18.36
CA HIS A 175 -34.98 -9.51 18.02
C HIS A 175 -35.06 -8.62 16.77
N VAL A 176 -34.06 -7.80 16.55
CA VAL A 176 -33.87 -7.07 15.29
C VAL A 176 -33.44 -8.04 14.18
N TYR A 177 -33.63 -7.66 12.92
CA TYR A 177 -33.11 -8.48 11.80
C TYR A 177 -31.59 -8.62 11.86
N ALA A 178 -31.06 -9.78 11.46
CA ALA A 178 -29.61 -9.99 11.34
C ALA A 178 -28.98 -9.08 10.28
N GLY A 179 -29.74 -8.73 9.24
CA GLY A 179 -29.35 -7.85 8.15
C GLY A 179 -28.81 -8.58 6.91
N CYS A 180 -29.16 -8.05 5.73
CA CYS A 180 -28.82 -8.67 4.45
C CYS A 180 -27.30 -8.78 4.23
N VAL A 181 -26.54 -7.78 4.66
CA VAL A 181 -25.07 -7.79 4.57
C VAL A 181 -24.50 -8.98 5.37
N ALA A 182 -24.96 -9.18 6.60
CA ALA A 182 -24.53 -10.32 7.42
C ALA A 182 -24.94 -11.66 6.80
N CYS A 183 -26.16 -11.76 6.27
CA CYS A 183 -26.66 -12.98 5.63
C CYS A 183 -25.84 -13.35 4.37
N ALA A 184 -25.59 -12.38 3.48
CA ALA A 184 -24.81 -12.61 2.28
C ALA A 184 -23.35 -13.02 2.60
N MET A 185 -22.69 -12.34 3.56
CA MET A 185 -21.38 -12.73 4.06
C MET A 185 -21.38 -14.16 4.59
N ALA A 186 -22.33 -14.46 5.49
CA ALA A 186 -22.42 -15.75 6.14
C ALA A 186 -22.66 -16.91 5.15
N GLN A 187 -23.46 -16.70 4.10
CA GLN A 187 -23.69 -17.71 3.05
C GLN A 187 -22.43 -18.00 2.23
N VAL A 188 -21.66 -16.96 1.84
CA VAL A 188 -20.36 -17.13 1.17
C VAL A 188 -19.37 -17.86 2.10
N MET A 189 -19.31 -17.49 3.38
CA MET A 189 -18.44 -18.15 4.36
C MET A 189 -18.85 -19.61 4.59
N LYS A 190 -20.15 -19.91 4.57
CA LYS A 190 -20.69 -21.28 4.67
C LYS A 190 -20.31 -22.13 3.46
N TYR A 191 -20.27 -21.57 2.27
CA TYR A 191 -19.79 -22.30 1.09
C TYR A 191 -18.37 -22.85 1.31
N TRP A 192 -17.47 -22.02 1.83
CA TRP A 192 -16.10 -22.40 2.11
C TRP A 192 -15.94 -23.23 3.40
N ASN A 193 -16.89 -23.19 4.32
CA ASN A 193 -16.76 -23.68 5.70
C ASN A 193 -15.50 -23.14 6.40
N HIS A 194 -15.24 -21.83 6.26
CA HIS A 194 -14.04 -21.16 6.75
C HIS A 194 -14.41 -19.78 7.37
N PRO A 195 -13.66 -19.32 8.40
CA PRO A 195 -12.56 -20.00 9.12
C PRO A 195 -13.06 -20.99 10.19
N ASP A 196 -12.19 -21.88 10.65
CA ASP A 196 -12.50 -22.69 11.85
C ASP A 196 -12.55 -21.81 13.09
N VAL A 197 -11.56 -20.88 13.23
CA VAL A 197 -11.49 -19.84 14.27
C VAL A 197 -11.20 -18.52 13.58
N GLY A 198 -11.92 -17.47 13.93
CA GLY A 198 -11.68 -16.13 13.37
C GLY A 198 -10.46 -15.40 13.97
N TYR A 199 -10.25 -14.15 13.61
CA TYR A 199 -9.08 -13.35 13.99
C TYR A 199 -9.49 -12.10 14.78
N GLY A 200 -8.80 -11.79 15.88
CA GLY A 200 -9.01 -10.58 16.65
C GLY A 200 -10.39 -10.45 17.29
N GLN A 201 -10.77 -9.21 17.57
CA GLN A 201 -12.07 -8.86 18.14
C GLN A 201 -12.51 -7.49 17.61
N HIS A 202 -13.83 -7.25 17.66
CA HIS A 202 -14.39 -5.96 17.29
C HIS A 202 -15.50 -5.53 18.24
N THR A 203 -15.56 -4.24 18.53
CA THR A 203 -16.59 -3.63 19.37
C THR A 203 -16.98 -2.25 18.81
N TYR A 204 -18.27 -2.00 18.72
CA TYR A 204 -18.79 -0.67 18.39
C TYR A 204 -20.01 -0.33 19.25
N VAL A 205 -20.39 0.93 19.30
CA VAL A 205 -21.55 1.40 20.07
C VAL A 205 -22.69 1.71 19.10
N HIS A 206 -23.74 0.89 19.14
CA HIS A 206 -24.98 1.15 18.41
C HIS A 206 -25.84 2.19 19.13
N GLY A 207 -26.38 3.18 18.40
CA GLY A 207 -27.12 4.30 19.00
C GLY A 207 -28.33 3.92 19.85
N THR A 208 -29.01 2.83 19.51
CA THR A 208 -30.22 2.36 20.23
C THR A 208 -29.92 1.17 21.15
N TYR A 209 -29.09 0.22 20.71
CA TYR A 209 -28.88 -1.06 21.37
C TYR A 209 -27.58 -1.15 22.16
N GLY A 210 -26.85 -0.04 22.30
CA GLY A 210 -25.63 0.04 23.09
C GLY A 210 -24.44 -0.68 22.45
N GLU A 211 -23.54 -1.16 23.30
CA GLU A 211 -22.32 -1.83 22.84
C GLU A 211 -22.62 -3.19 22.19
N GLN A 212 -22.08 -3.39 21.00
CA GLN A 212 -22.09 -4.64 20.24
C GLN A 212 -20.66 -5.14 20.10
N SER A 213 -20.41 -6.40 20.42
CA SER A 213 -19.03 -6.93 20.50
C SER A 213 -18.97 -8.37 20.04
N ALA A 214 -17.90 -8.73 19.33
CA ALA A 214 -17.58 -10.09 18.96
C ALA A 214 -16.08 -10.35 19.12
N ASN A 215 -15.74 -11.48 19.76
CA ASN A 215 -14.37 -11.97 19.83
C ASN A 215 -14.19 -13.14 18.86
N PHE A 216 -13.79 -12.83 17.66
CA PHE A 216 -13.64 -13.80 16.56
C PHE A 216 -12.54 -14.82 16.88
N ALA A 217 -11.42 -14.38 17.48
CA ALA A 217 -10.28 -15.23 17.83
C ALA A 217 -10.59 -16.24 18.95
N ALA A 218 -11.64 -16.00 19.74
CA ALA A 218 -12.09 -16.93 20.78
C ALA A 218 -13.27 -17.81 20.32
N THR A 219 -13.70 -17.72 19.06
CA THR A 219 -14.89 -18.41 18.55
C THR A 219 -14.50 -19.47 17.53
N THR A 220 -14.88 -20.72 17.80
CA THR A 220 -14.82 -21.81 16.82
C THR A 220 -16.15 -21.93 16.10
N TYR A 221 -16.17 -21.74 14.80
CA TYR A 221 -17.37 -21.82 13.96
C TYR A 221 -17.70 -23.29 13.65
N GLN A 222 -18.91 -23.72 14.01
CA GLN A 222 -19.35 -25.12 13.91
C GLN A 222 -20.01 -25.40 12.55
N TRP A 223 -19.25 -25.35 11.47
CA TRP A 223 -19.73 -25.43 10.09
C TRP A 223 -20.61 -26.65 9.80
N ASN A 224 -20.30 -27.81 10.43
CA ASN A 224 -21.03 -29.03 10.30
C ASN A 224 -22.43 -29.02 11.00
N GLN A 225 -22.68 -28.00 11.85
CA GLN A 225 -23.98 -27.79 12.50
C GLN A 225 -24.83 -26.71 11.78
N MET A 226 -24.38 -26.20 10.64
CA MET A 226 -25.07 -25.22 9.86
C MET A 226 -25.72 -25.85 8.63
N PRO A 227 -26.98 -26.28 8.68
CA PRO A 227 -27.69 -26.84 7.52
C PRO A 227 -28.03 -25.76 6.49
N SER A 228 -28.47 -26.19 5.31
CA SER A 228 -28.89 -25.31 4.22
C SER A 228 -30.07 -24.39 4.56
N GLN A 229 -30.91 -24.78 5.51
CA GLN A 229 -32.05 -23.99 6.01
C GLN A 229 -32.41 -24.42 7.44
N ILE A 230 -32.94 -23.49 8.24
CA ILE A 230 -33.42 -23.79 9.62
C ILE A 230 -34.88 -23.35 9.82
N TYR A 231 -35.57 -24.07 10.71
CA TYR A 231 -36.94 -23.80 11.13
C TYR A 231 -37.05 -23.79 12.67
N SER A 232 -35.93 -23.84 13.38
CA SER A 232 -35.81 -23.84 14.82
C SER A 232 -34.46 -23.31 15.24
N HIS A 233 -34.27 -23.05 16.51
CA HIS A 233 -33.01 -22.59 17.12
C HIS A 233 -31.76 -23.33 16.60
N ASN A 234 -30.71 -22.51 16.26
CA ASN A 234 -29.41 -23.00 15.83
C ASN A 234 -28.30 -22.01 16.23
N ASP A 235 -27.60 -22.33 17.31
CA ASP A 235 -26.52 -21.52 17.86
C ASP A 235 -25.42 -21.22 16.85
N ALA A 236 -25.06 -22.20 16.01
CA ALA A 236 -23.95 -22.05 15.07
C ALA A 236 -24.24 -20.97 14.04
N ILE A 237 -25.44 -21.00 13.43
CA ILE A 237 -25.83 -19.99 12.42
C ILE A 237 -26.07 -18.63 13.09
N ALA A 238 -26.77 -18.58 14.23
CA ALA A 238 -27.04 -17.34 14.95
C ALA A 238 -25.75 -16.63 15.39
N THR A 239 -24.73 -17.39 15.84
CA THR A 239 -23.40 -16.86 16.16
C THR A 239 -22.74 -16.25 14.92
N LEU A 240 -22.72 -16.99 13.79
CA LEU A 240 -22.10 -16.52 12.56
C LEU A 240 -22.77 -15.23 12.05
N MET A 241 -24.12 -15.21 12.02
CA MET A 241 -24.90 -14.05 11.60
C MET A 241 -24.61 -12.81 12.44
N TYR A 242 -24.61 -12.96 13.78
CA TYR A 242 -24.29 -11.86 14.69
C TYR A 242 -22.86 -11.38 14.52
N HIS A 243 -21.90 -12.27 14.39
CA HIS A 243 -20.50 -11.94 14.18
C HIS A 243 -20.28 -11.21 12.84
N CYS A 244 -20.89 -11.66 11.75
CA CYS A 244 -20.89 -10.93 10.49
C CYS A 244 -21.47 -9.52 10.67
N GLY A 245 -22.59 -9.38 11.37
CA GLY A 245 -23.21 -8.08 11.67
C GLY A 245 -22.29 -7.15 12.48
N VAL A 246 -21.69 -7.67 13.55
CA VAL A 246 -20.74 -6.89 14.37
C VAL A 246 -19.53 -6.44 13.55
N SER A 247 -18.99 -7.31 12.70
CA SER A 247 -17.79 -7.03 11.91
C SER A 247 -17.93 -5.84 10.93
N VAL A 248 -19.17 -5.51 10.54
CA VAL A 248 -19.50 -4.41 9.62
C VAL A 248 -20.22 -3.25 10.29
N ASN A 249 -20.17 -3.13 11.62
CA ASN A 249 -20.89 -2.09 12.39
C ASN A 249 -22.38 -2.01 12.04
N MET A 250 -23.07 -3.15 12.03
CA MET A 250 -24.48 -3.25 11.61
C MET A 250 -25.37 -2.23 12.32
N ASN A 251 -26.10 -1.42 11.56
CA ASN A 251 -27.15 -0.56 12.08
C ASN A 251 -28.42 -1.37 12.25
N TYR A 252 -28.54 -2.01 13.40
CA TYR A 252 -29.63 -2.90 13.77
C TYR A 252 -30.97 -2.18 13.91
N GLY A 253 -32.06 -2.79 13.39
CA GLY A 253 -33.41 -2.27 13.50
C GLY A 253 -34.50 -3.35 13.45
N PRO A 254 -35.68 -3.09 14.06
CA PRO A 254 -36.79 -4.05 14.11
C PRO A 254 -37.50 -4.24 12.76
N ASP A 255 -37.40 -3.24 11.88
CA ASP A 255 -38.02 -3.24 10.53
C ASP A 255 -36.99 -3.58 9.44
N GLY A 256 -35.71 -3.71 9.79
CA GLY A 256 -34.59 -4.04 8.90
C GLY A 256 -33.27 -3.56 9.50
N SER A 257 -32.20 -4.29 9.21
CA SER A 257 -30.82 -3.96 9.63
C SER A 257 -29.95 -3.80 8.39
N GLY A 258 -29.04 -2.82 8.39
CA GLY A 258 -28.19 -2.50 7.24
C GLY A 258 -26.78 -2.08 7.63
N ALA A 259 -25.83 -2.33 6.72
CA ALA A 259 -24.45 -1.88 6.82
C ALA A 259 -23.93 -1.45 5.44
N GLN A 260 -22.77 -0.83 5.39
CA GLN A 260 -22.16 -0.42 4.12
C GLN A 260 -21.45 -1.61 3.48
N SER A 261 -21.79 -1.96 2.24
CA SER A 261 -21.17 -3.08 1.51
C SER A 261 -19.65 -2.97 1.36
N LYS A 262 -19.10 -1.75 1.33
CA LYS A 262 -17.64 -1.54 1.29
C LYS A 262 -16.92 -2.03 2.55
N ASP A 263 -17.60 -2.08 3.72
CA ASP A 263 -17.00 -2.51 4.98
C ASP A 263 -16.83 -4.04 5.03
N VAL A 264 -17.51 -4.77 4.12
CA VAL A 264 -17.40 -6.22 3.98
C VAL A 264 -15.99 -6.66 3.60
N GLU A 265 -15.31 -5.93 2.71
CA GLU A 265 -13.90 -6.19 2.38
C GLU A 265 -13.05 -6.23 3.66
N THR A 266 -13.11 -5.15 4.45
CA THR A 266 -12.33 -5.04 5.69
C THR A 266 -12.71 -6.13 6.69
N ALA A 267 -13.99 -6.42 6.84
CA ALA A 267 -14.48 -7.44 7.75
C ALA A 267 -13.99 -8.86 7.40
N LEU A 268 -14.13 -9.26 6.15
CA LEU A 268 -13.70 -10.58 5.65
C LEU A 268 -12.18 -10.76 5.77
N ARG A 269 -11.43 -9.72 5.44
CA ARG A 269 -9.96 -9.73 5.50
C ARG A 269 -9.45 -9.74 6.94
N SER A 270 -10.00 -8.89 7.82
CA SER A 270 -9.46 -8.66 9.17
C SER A 270 -9.88 -9.70 10.18
N TYR A 271 -11.09 -10.27 10.03
CA TYR A 271 -11.67 -11.12 11.07
C TYR A 271 -11.92 -12.56 10.62
N PHE A 272 -11.99 -12.82 9.31
CA PHE A 272 -12.41 -14.13 8.80
C PHE A 272 -11.41 -14.80 7.86
N GLY A 273 -10.22 -14.20 7.63
CA GLY A 273 -9.13 -14.83 6.87
C GLY A 273 -9.35 -14.91 5.35
N TYR A 274 -10.26 -14.11 4.80
CA TYR A 274 -10.45 -13.98 3.35
C TYR A 274 -9.63 -12.80 2.82
N CYS A 275 -8.33 -12.92 2.93
CA CYS A 275 -7.40 -11.81 2.75
C CYS A 275 -7.41 -11.21 1.33
N GLY A 276 -7.87 -11.99 0.34
CA GLY A 276 -8.03 -11.56 -1.06
C GLY A 276 -9.30 -10.76 -1.34
N ALA A 277 -10.26 -10.74 -0.41
CA ALA A 277 -11.54 -10.08 -0.64
C ALA A 277 -11.36 -8.62 -1.05
N LYS A 278 -12.06 -8.20 -2.13
CA LYS A 278 -11.92 -6.85 -2.70
C LYS A 278 -13.25 -6.28 -3.16
N TYR A 279 -13.60 -5.12 -2.62
CA TYR A 279 -14.79 -4.37 -3.00
C TYR A 279 -14.60 -3.66 -4.34
N ARG A 280 -15.59 -3.77 -5.23
CA ARG A 280 -15.64 -3.15 -6.55
C ARG A 280 -17.01 -2.51 -6.77
N GLU A 281 -17.04 -1.32 -7.37
CA GLU A 281 -18.26 -0.61 -7.77
C GLU A 281 -18.46 -0.78 -9.28
N LYS A 282 -19.62 -1.27 -9.71
CA LYS A 282 -19.95 -1.46 -11.15
C LYS A 282 -19.75 -0.18 -11.95
N SER A 283 -20.09 0.97 -11.38
CA SER A 283 -19.99 2.29 -12.04
C SER A 283 -18.58 2.71 -12.47
N LYS A 284 -17.55 1.99 -12.02
CA LYS A 284 -16.14 2.23 -12.41
C LYS A 284 -15.68 1.41 -13.60
N TYR A 285 -16.54 0.55 -14.13
CA TYR A 285 -16.23 -0.38 -15.22
C TYR A 285 -17.31 -0.27 -16.31
N ASP A 286 -16.94 -0.55 -17.56
CA ASP A 286 -17.93 -0.81 -18.60
C ASP A 286 -18.63 -2.16 -18.36
N GLU A 287 -19.81 -2.35 -18.97
CA GLU A 287 -20.64 -3.54 -18.75
C GLU A 287 -19.91 -4.83 -19.10
N SER A 288 -19.19 -4.85 -20.22
CA SER A 288 -18.47 -6.05 -20.67
C SER A 288 -17.33 -6.44 -19.74
N THR A 289 -16.59 -5.46 -19.22
CA THR A 289 -15.55 -5.67 -18.22
C THR A 289 -16.16 -6.19 -16.93
N TRP A 290 -17.28 -5.62 -16.47
CA TRP A 290 -17.95 -6.06 -15.25
C TRP A 290 -18.43 -7.51 -15.36
N ILE A 291 -19.11 -7.87 -16.46
CA ILE A 291 -19.51 -9.26 -16.75
C ILE A 291 -18.31 -10.21 -16.75
N ALA A 292 -17.23 -9.84 -17.44
CA ALA A 292 -16.03 -10.67 -17.50
C ALA A 292 -15.39 -10.89 -16.09
N MET A 293 -15.38 -9.86 -15.24
CA MET A 293 -14.87 -9.97 -13.87
C MET A 293 -15.71 -10.94 -13.04
N LEU A 294 -17.04 -10.84 -13.07
CA LEU A 294 -17.91 -11.76 -12.33
C LEU A 294 -17.77 -13.20 -12.83
N LYS A 295 -17.73 -13.41 -14.14
CA LYS A 295 -17.54 -14.75 -14.72
C LYS A 295 -16.20 -15.35 -14.34
N SER A 296 -15.13 -14.54 -14.36
CA SER A 296 -13.79 -14.99 -13.95
C SER A 296 -13.75 -15.51 -12.50
N GLU A 297 -14.49 -14.89 -11.59
CA GLU A 297 -14.61 -15.38 -10.21
C GLU A 297 -15.39 -16.69 -10.15
N LEU A 298 -16.55 -16.74 -10.83
CA LEU A 298 -17.43 -17.90 -10.81
C LEU A 298 -16.82 -19.11 -11.51
N ASP A 299 -16.03 -18.91 -12.57
CA ASP A 299 -15.26 -19.97 -13.25
C ASP A 299 -14.23 -20.64 -12.32
N LEU A 300 -13.73 -19.87 -11.34
CA LEU A 300 -12.85 -20.37 -10.28
C LEU A 300 -13.64 -21.00 -9.11
N SER A 301 -14.96 -21.09 -9.19
CA SER A 301 -15.85 -21.52 -8.12
C SER A 301 -15.81 -20.61 -6.89
N HIS A 302 -15.64 -19.30 -7.08
CA HIS A 302 -15.66 -18.29 -6.03
C HIS A 302 -17.02 -17.58 -5.99
N PRO A 303 -17.89 -17.86 -5.01
CA PRO A 303 -19.12 -17.12 -4.83
C PRO A 303 -18.83 -15.67 -4.44
N ILE A 304 -19.63 -14.77 -4.95
CA ILE A 304 -19.42 -13.33 -4.89
C ILE A 304 -20.45 -12.72 -3.95
N TYR A 305 -20.02 -11.90 -2.97
CA TYR A 305 -20.93 -10.99 -2.29
C TYR A 305 -21.32 -9.87 -3.26
N TYR A 306 -22.61 -9.67 -3.48
CA TYR A 306 -23.14 -8.65 -4.38
C TYR A 306 -24.12 -7.73 -3.67
N SER A 307 -24.26 -6.50 -4.13
CA SER A 307 -25.19 -5.54 -3.56
C SER A 307 -25.71 -4.56 -4.59
N GLY A 308 -26.89 -4.01 -4.33
CA GLY A 308 -27.49 -2.96 -5.13
C GLY A 308 -28.54 -2.16 -4.36
N SER A 309 -29.10 -1.13 -5.00
CA SER A 309 -30.16 -0.29 -4.45
C SER A 309 -31.33 -0.19 -5.43
N SER A 310 -32.53 -0.19 -4.89
CA SER A 310 -33.75 0.12 -5.65
C SER A 310 -34.07 1.63 -5.69
N GLY A 311 -33.22 2.46 -5.07
CA GLY A 311 -33.50 3.87 -4.84
C GLY A 311 -34.22 4.14 -3.52
N SER A 312 -35.08 3.24 -3.06
CA SER A 312 -35.76 3.32 -1.75
C SER A 312 -35.12 2.45 -0.69
N ALA A 313 -34.49 1.34 -1.07
CA ALA A 313 -33.82 0.40 -0.18
C ALA A 313 -32.57 -0.20 -0.83
N GLY A 314 -31.56 -0.47 -0.03
CA GLY A 314 -30.40 -1.27 -0.42
C GLY A 314 -30.59 -2.74 -0.04
N HIS A 315 -29.97 -3.64 -0.79
CA HIS A 315 -29.93 -5.06 -0.45
C HIS A 315 -28.57 -5.67 -0.78
N ALA A 316 -28.16 -6.64 0.01
CA ALA A 316 -26.96 -7.46 -0.23
C ALA A 316 -27.38 -8.93 -0.38
N PHE A 317 -26.76 -9.63 -1.31
CA PHE A 317 -27.08 -10.99 -1.70
C PHE A 317 -25.84 -11.69 -2.28
N VAL A 318 -25.96 -12.95 -2.64
CA VAL A 318 -24.86 -13.71 -3.22
C VAL A 318 -25.06 -13.89 -4.72
N CYS A 319 -24.04 -13.62 -5.52
CA CYS A 319 -23.97 -14.03 -6.92
C CYS A 319 -23.10 -15.29 -7.00
N ASP A 320 -23.64 -16.39 -7.46
CA ASP A 320 -23.00 -17.69 -7.32
C ASP A 320 -23.14 -18.63 -8.53
N GLY A 321 -23.59 -18.11 -9.66
CA GLY A 321 -23.67 -18.85 -10.91
C GLY A 321 -23.96 -17.95 -12.10
N TYR A 322 -23.81 -18.45 -13.32
CA TYR A 322 -24.21 -17.76 -14.53
C TYR A 322 -24.49 -18.72 -15.69
N ASP A 323 -25.25 -18.26 -16.66
CA ASP A 323 -25.55 -18.99 -17.89
C ASP A 323 -24.85 -18.41 -19.12
N ASN A 324 -25.05 -19.06 -20.27
CA ASN A 324 -24.46 -18.64 -21.54
C ASN A 324 -25.06 -17.36 -22.14
N ASN A 325 -26.12 -16.82 -21.53
CA ASN A 325 -26.85 -15.65 -22.02
C ASN A 325 -26.54 -14.41 -21.16
N ASP A 326 -25.43 -14.43 -20.35
CA ASP A 326 -25.04 -13.39 -19.41
C ASP A 326 -26.09 -13.12 -18.32
N LEU A 327 -26.89 -14.14 -17.96
CA LEU A 327 -27.79 -14.11 -16.83
C LEU A 327 -27.07 -14.77 -15.64
N PHE A 328 -27.06 -14.05 -14.51
CA PHE A 328 -26.36 -14.47 -13.30
C PHE A 328 -27.37 -14.98 -12.27
N HIS A 329 -27.02 -16.08 -11.59
CA HIS A 329 -27.79 -16.60 -10.49
C HIS A 329 -27.47 -15.82 -9.21
N PHE A 330 -28.54 -15.47 -8.47
CA PHE A 330 -28.46 -14.76 -7.21
C PHE A 330 -29.25 -15.45 -6.11
N ASN A 331 -28.67 -15.51 -4.91
CA ASN A 331 -29.28 -15.95 -3.67
C ASN A 331 -29.52 -14.73 -2.76
N PHE A 332 -30.81 -14.39 -2.60
CA PHE A 332 -31.21 -13.16 -1.91
C PHE A 332 -31.22 -13.24 -0.37
N GLY A 333 -31.00 -14.40 0.22
CA GLY A 333 -31.10 -14.57 1.65
C GLY A 333 -32.52 -14.37 2.20
N TRP A 334 -33.53 -14.91 1.47
CA TRP A 334 -34.95 -14.87 1.81
C TRP A 334 -35.56 -16.28 1.84
N SER A 335 -34.88 -17.23 2.44
CA SER A 335 -35.30 -18.64 2.49
C SER A 335 -35.47 -19.29 1.11
N GLY A 336 -34.71 -18.88 0.12
CA GLY A 336 -34.79 -19.34 -1.26
C GLY A 336 -35.81 -18.60 -2.13
N ALA A 337 -36.55 -17.64 -1.57
CA ALA A 337 -37.50 -16.87 -2.35
C ALA A 337 -36.77 -15.87 -3.28
N GLY A 338 -37.03 -15.97 -4.57
CA GLY A 338 -36.42 -15.14 -5.59
C GLY A 338 -35.01 -15.56 -6.02
N ASP A 339 -34.47 -16.66 -5.48
CA ASP A 339 -33.17 -17.18 -5.90
C ASP A 339 -33.31 -17.74 -7.32
N ASP A 340 -32.80 -17.03 -8.31
CA ASP A 340 -32.94 -17.35 -9.74
C ASP A 340 -31.93 -16.56 -10.60
N TYR A 341 -32.07 -16.63 -11.92
CA TYR A 341 -31.20 -15.98 -12.91
C TYR A 341 -31.74 -14.63 -13.38
N TYR A 342 -30.89 -13.60 -13.30
CA TYR A 342 -31.26 -12.22 -13.64
C TYR A 342 -30.19 -11.55 -14.49
N SER A 343 -30.62 -10.59 -15.31
CA SER A 343 -29.73 -9.67 -16.01
C SER A 343 -29.13 -8.65 -15.04
N LEU A 344 -27.87 -8.29 -15.24
CA LEU A 344 -27.16 -7.25 -14.45
C LEU A 344 -27.68 -5.82 -14.71
N TYR A 345 -28.57 -5.63 -15.70
CA TYR A 345 -29.26 -4.35 -15.89
C TYR A 345 -30.18 -4.03 -14.72
N ASP A 346 -30.86 -5.04 -14.20
CA ASP A 346 -31.68 -4.93 -13.01
C ASP A 346 -31.79 -6.30 -12.32
N VAL A 347 -31.16 -6.41 -11.17
CA VAL A 347 -31.16 -7.64 -10.37
C VAL A 347 -32.33 -7.57 -9.40
N ASN A 348 -33.53 -8.06 -9.82
CA ASN A 348 -34.72 -8.10 -8.99
C ASN A 348 -35.06 -6.75 -8.32
N GLY A 349 -34.94 -5.64 -9.07
CA GLY A 349 -35.21 -4.27 -8.60
C GLY A 349 -33.99 -3.52 -8.04
N TYR A 350 -32.84 -4.16 -7.88
CA TYR A 350 -31.61 -3.55 -7.32
C TYR A 350 -30.64 -3.12 -8.45
N HIS A 351 -31.01 -2.10 -9.20
CA HIS A 351 -30.31 -1.63 -10.39
C HIS A 351 -29.34 -0.45 -10.13
N LEU A 352 -29.46 0.25 -9.01
CA LEU A 352 -28.61 1.39 -8.66
C LEU A 352 -27.47 0.95 -7.74
N GLN A 353 -26.35 1.68 -7.82
CA GLN A 353 -25.19 1.50 -6.93
C GLN A 353 -24.75 0.03 -6.79
N GLN A 354 -24.84 -0.72 -7.90
CA GLN A 354 -24.39 -2.11 -7.89
C GLN A 354 -22.91 -2.20 -7.56
N ALA A 355 -22.58 -3.13 -6.68
CA ALA A 355 -21.20 -3.38 -6.22
C ALA A 355 -21.03 -4.86 -5.83
N ALA A 356 -19.79 -5.31 -5.81
CA ALA A 356 -19.45 -6.68 -5.43
C ALA A 356 -18.20 -6.71 -4.55
N VAL A 357 -18.11 -7.71 -3.66
CA VAL A 357 -16.85 -8.15 -3.08
C VAL A 357 -16.46 -9.46 -3.76
N MET A 358 -15.33 -9.44 -4.43
CA MET A 358 -14.76 -10.54 -5.22
C MET A 358 -13.52 -11.12 -4.53
N ASN A 359 -13.00 -12.23 -5.04
CA ASN A 359 -11.83 -12.94 -4.52
C ASN A 359 -11.99 -13.30 -3.02
N ILE A 360 -13.21 -13.75 -2.66
CA ILE A 360 -13.53 -14.23 -1.31
C ILE A 360 -13.08 -15.70 -1.22
N VAL A 361 -11.76 -15.89 -1.03
CA VAL A 361 -11.13 -17.20 -0.99
C VAL A 361 -10.43 -17.39 0.36
N PRO A 362 -10.64 -18.54 1.05
CA PRO A 362 -9.93 -18.85 2.27
C PRO A 362 -8.42 -18.88 2.08
N MET A 363 -7.69 -18.35 3.05
CA MET A 363 -6.23 -18.41 3.06
C MET A 363 -5.78 -19.09 4.35
N ASP A 364 -5.12 -20.23 4.23
CA ASP A 364 -4.55 -20.96 5.37
C ASP A 364 -3.16 -20.39 5.70
N ILE A 365 -3.11 -19.13 6.17
CA ILE A 365 -1.88 -18.47 6.63
C ILE A 365 -2.00 -18.22 8.11
N HIS A 366 -1.01 -18.70 8.89
CA HIS A 366 -0.99 -18.50 10.34
C HIS A 366 0.43 -18.35 10.87
N ALA A 367 0.53 -17.73 12.04
CA ALA A 367 1.77 -17.58 12.74
C ALA A 367 2.21 -18.91 13.38
N ASP A 368 3.51 -19.02 13.65
CA ASP A 368 4.06 -20.06 14.51
C ASP A 368 3.71 -19.87 16.00
N ASP A 369 4.19 -20.74 16.88
CA ASP A 369 3.97 -20.65 18.33
C ASP A 369 4.61 -19.41 18.97
N HIS A 370 5.51 -18.69 18.25
CA HIS A 370 6.14 -17.45 18.69
C HIS A 370 5.41 -16.21 18.15
N GLY A 371 4.31 -16.39 17.42
CA GLY A 371 3.54 -15.33 16.80
C GLY A 371 4.22 -14.72 15.59
N ILE A 372 4.98 -15.50 14.80
CA ILE A 372 5.68 -15.05 13.60
C ILE A 372 5.05 -15.70 12.37
N ILE A 373 4.71 -14.88 11.37
CA ILE A 373 4.35 -15.32 10.02
C ILE A 373 5.58 -15.13 9.13
N TYR A 374 6.03 -16.20 8.50
CA TYR A 374 7.21 -16.22 7.63
C TYR A 374 6.80 -16.04 6.17
N VAL A 375 7.45 -15.08 5.50
CA VAL A 375 7.17 -14.75 4.10
C VAL A 375 8.42 -14.88 3.25
N SER A 376 8.33 -15.61 2.12
CA SER A 376 9.38 -15.74 1.11
C SER A 376 8.77 -15.55 -0.28
N ALA A 377 9.46 -14.86 -1.18
CA ALA A 377 8.93 -14.59 -2.53
C ALA A 377 8.61 -15.86 -3.34
N ASP A 378 9.27 -16.96 -3.03
CA ASP A 378 9.07 -18.30 -3.59
C ASP A 378 8.30 -19.25 -2.66
N GLY A 379 7.65 -18.73 -1.61
CA GLY A 379 6.94 -19.52 -0.61
C GLY A 379 5.59 -20.04 -1.12
N GLU A 380 5.35 -21.34 -0.96
CA GLU A 380 4.07 -22.00 -1.29
C GLU A 380 3.33 -22.49 -0.03
N GLY A 381 3.85 -22.17 1.14
CA GLY A 381 3.34 -22.65 2.42
C GLY A 381 2.37 -21.69 3.11
N ASN A 382 2.05 -22.01 4.36
CA ASN A 382 1.08 -21.28 5.17
C ASN A 382 1.69 -20.25 6.14
N GLY A 383 2.98 -19.97 6.04
CA GLY A 383 3.65 -18.96 6.86
C GLY A 383 4.11 -19.45 8.24
N SER A 384 3.96 -20.71 8.63
CA SER A 384 4.26 -21.20 9.98
C SER A 384 5.76 -21.44 10.25
N SER A 385 6.62 -21.34 9.25
CA SER A 385 8.09 -21.44 9.38
C SER A 385 8.78 -20.97 8.10
N TRP A 386 10.10 -20.79 8.10
CA TRP A 386 10.84 -20.51 6.88
C TRP A 386 10.72 -21.60 5.80
N SER A 387 10.68 -22.88 6.21
CA SER A 387 10.49 -24.00 5.27
C SER A 387 9.06 -24.12 4.75
N ASN A 388 8.12 -23.48 5.41
CA ASN A 388 6.70 -23.46 5.06
C ASN A 388 6.21 -22.01 4.89
N ALA A 389 7.09 -21.11 4.42
CA ALA A 389 6.79 -19.70 4.23
C ALA A 389 5.74 -19.50 3.13
N THR A 390 4.95 -18.44 3.27
CA THR A 390 4.01 -18.00 2.22
C THR A 390 4.65 -16.95 1.32
N SER A 391 4.22 -16.88 0.05
CA SER A 391 4.59 -15.76 -0.83
C SER A 391 3.67 -14.54 -0.70
N ARG A 392 2.61 -14.65 0.07
CA ARG A 392 1.49 -13.71 0.12
C ARG A 392 1.69 -12.66 1.23
N LEU A 393 2.69 -11.77 1.05
CA LEU A 393 3.00 -10.70 2.00
C LEU A 393 1.78 -9.80 2.26
N GLU A 394 1.02 -9.49 1.21
CA GLU A 394 -0.18 -8.66 1.29
C GLU A 394 -1.22 -9.25 2.26
N TYR A 395 -1.32 -10.58 2.32
CA TYR A 395 -2.25 -11.28 3.20
C TYR A 395 -1.69 -11.47 4.61
N ALA A 396 -0.41 -11.81 4.74
CA ALA A 396 0.27 -11.88 6.03
C ALA A 396 0.17 -10.54 6.77
N SER A 397 0.25 -9.42 6.06
CA SER A 397 0.05 -8.07 6.59
C SER A 397 -1.34 -7.89 7.22
N PHE A 398 -2.41 -8.39 6.58
CA PHE A 398 -3.77 -8.32 7.16
C PHE A 398 -3.93 -9.19 8.40
N LEU A 399 -3.39 -10.40 8.37
CA LEU A 399 -3.49 -11.32 9.51
C LEU A 399 -2.71 -10.84 10.73
N SER A 400 -1.70 -10.02 10.54
CA SER A 400 -0.97 -9.35 11.64
C SER A 400 -1.69 -8.14 12.22
N ASN A 401 -2.88 -7.79 11.69
CA ASN A 401 -3.71 -6.70 12.20
C ASN A 401 -4.04 -6.90 13.69
N GLY A 402 -4.06 -5.81 14.46
CA GLY A 402 -4.26 -5.87 15.90
C GLY A 402 -3.02 -6.28 16.71
N GLY A 403 -1.87 -6.55 16.05
CA GLY A 403 -0.60 -6.89 16.70
C GLY A 403 -0.51 -8.32 17.22
N ASN A 404 -1.41 -9.20 16.78
CA ASN A 404 -1.44 -10.61 17.20
C ASN A 404 -0.28 -11.44 16.62
N ALA A 405 0.33 -10.97 15.52
CA ALA A 405 1.47 -11.61 14.89
C ALA A 405 2.49 -10.56 14.40
N ARG A 406 3.74 -11.01 14.21
CA ARG A 406 4.80 -10.29 13.52
C ARG A 406 5.01 -10.97 12.17
N VAL A 407 5.33 -10.21 11.14
CA VAL A 407 5.66 -10.78 9.83
C VAL A 407 7.15 -10.60 9.56
N TRP A 408 7.84 -11.69 9.27
CA TRP A 408 9.24 -11.73 8.89
C TRP A 408 9.35 -12.03 7.40
N VAL A 409 10.01 -11.13 6.66
CA VAL A 409 10.05 -11.19 5.20
C VAL A 409 11.49 -11.43 4.74
N LYS A 410 11.69 -12.57 4.09
CA LYS A 410 12.96 -12.97 3.50
C LYS A 410 13.36 -12.02 2.38
N LYS A 411 14.66 -11.88 2.14
CA LYS A 411 15.20 -11.18 0.95
C LYS A 411 14.53 -11.66 -0.34
N GLY A 412 14.26 -10.71 -1.21
CA GLY A 412 13.57 -10.97 -2.47
C GLY A 412 12.78 -9.77 -2.95
N THR A 413 12.11 -9.90 -4.09
CA THR A 413 11.24 -8.87 -4.66
C THR A 413 9.77 -9.31 -4.57
N TYR A 414 8.94 -8.43 -4.05
CA TYR A 414 7.51 -8.64 -3.83
C TYR A 414 6.71 -7.59 -4.60
N PHE A 415 5.73 -8.03 -5.37
CA PHE A 415 4.93 -7.16 -6.25
C PHE A 415 3.54 -6.82 -5.69
N GLY A 416 3.14 -7.51 -4.61
CA GLY A 416 1.89 -7.28 -3.89
C GLY A 416 0.65 -7.83 -4.59
N ASP A 417 -0.49 -7.28 -4.22
CA ASP A 417 -1.80 -7.73 -4.70
C ASP A 417 -1.98 -7.46 -6.20
N GLU A 418 -2.00 -8.50 -7.01
CA GLU A 418 -2.18 -8.40 -8.46
C GLU A 418 -3.59 -7.94 -8.84
N THR A 419 -4.56 -8.16 -7.96
CA THR A 419 -5.96 -7.80 -8.18
C THR A 419 -6.27 -6.34 -7.81
N ASP A 420 -5.39 -5.64 -7.08
CA ASP A 420 -5.51 -4.22 -6.79
C ASP A 420 -4.76 -3.39 -7.84
N PRO A 421 -5.47 -2.66 -8.73
CA PRO A 421 -4.83 -1.85 -9.76
C PRO A 421 -4.14 -0.60 -9.20
N ASP A 422 -4.50 -0.17 -8.00
CA ASP A 422 -4.07 1.11 -7.43
C ASP A 422 -2.92 0.96 -6.44
N ASN A 423 -2.85 -0.18 -5.68
CA ASN A 423 -1.89 -0.37 -4.61
C ASN A 423 -1.30 -1.78 -4.59
N ALA A 424 0.00 -1.90 -4.32
CA ALA A 424 0.67 -3.19 -4.17
C ALA A 424 0.44 -3.78 -2.76
N PHE A 425 0.62 -2.99 -1.71
CA PHE A 425 0.49 -3.42 -0.32
C PHE A 425 -0.32 -2.42 0.50
N THR A 426 -1.07 -2.94 1.47
CA THR A 426 -1.86 -2.12 2.41
C THR A 426 -1.28 -2.20 3.82
N ILE A 427 -1.16 -1.04 4.47
CA ILE A 427 -0.79 -0.93 5.88
C ILE A 427 -2.04 -1.13 6.73
N SER A 428 -2.01 -2.11 7.62
CA SER A 428 -3.08 -2.40 8.58
C SER A 428 -2.72 -1.93 10.00
N ALA A 429 -3.74 -1.69 10.82
CA ALA A 429 -3.55 -1.20 12.18
C ALA A 429 -2.72 -2.16 13.04
N SER A 430 -1.77 -1.62 13.80
CA SER A 430 -0.90 -2.36 14.73
C SER A 430 -0.02 -3.44 14.10
N ASN A 431 0.01 -3.60 12.78
CA ASN A 431 0.87 -4.59 12.16
C ASN A 431 2.36 -4.27 12.35
N LYS A 432 3.18 -5.32 12.41
CA LYS A 432 4.63 -5.24 12.59
C LYS A 432 5.30 -6.12 11.54
N ILE A 433 5.82 -5.47 10.51
CA ILE A 433 6.38 -6.13 9.34
C ILE A 433 7.86 -5.80 9.26
N TYR A 434 8.69 -6.83 9.16
CA TYR A 434 10.15 -6.71 9.15
C TYR A 434 10.74 -7.38 7.91
N GLY A 435 11.53 -6.64 7.15
CA GLY A 435 12.36 -7.14 6.06
C GLY A 435 13.80 -7.41 6.50
N GLY A 436 14.65 -7.89 5.60
CA GLY A 436 16.07 -8.05 5.84
C GLY A 436 16.51 -9.42 6.38
N PHE A 437 15.69 -10.45 6.18
CA PHE A 437 16.02 -11.81 6.63
C PHE A 437 16.63 -12.66 5.50
N ASN A 438 17.54 -13.56 5.86
CA ASN A 438 18.10 -14.56 4.96
C ASN A 438 17.17 -15.77 4.75
N GLY A 439 16.31 -16.06 5.75
CA GLY A 439 15.32 -17.14 5.70
C GLY A 439 15.78 -18.42 6.42
N ASP A 440 16.64 -18.27 7.41
CA ASP A 440 17.17 -19.35 8.28
C ASP A 440 17.30 -18.91 9.74
N GLU A 441 16.81 -17.70 10.08
CA GLU A 441 16.87 -17.17 11.45
C GLU A 441 15.92 -17.90 12.38
N ASP A 442 16.38 -18.13 13.61
CA ASP A 442 15.57 -18.69 14.69
C ASP A 442 14.51 -17.67 15.19
N PRO A 443 13.37 -18.12 15.74
CA PRO A 443 12.32 -17.21 16.26
C PRO A 443 12.76 -16.19 17.30
N ASP A 444 13.86 -16.48 18.04
CA ASP A 444 14.47 -15.60 19.04
C ASP A 444 15.55 -14.67 18.45
N PHE A 445 15.69 -14.60 17.14
CA PHE A 445 16.69 -13.79 16.47
C PHE A 445 16.57 -12.31 16.84
N ASP A 446 17.70 -11.67 17.18
CA ASP A 446 17.78 -10.25 17.48
C ASP A 446 17.60 -9.41 16.20
N LEU A 447 16.48 -8.70 16.10
CA LEU A 447 16.12 -7.90 14.94
C LEU A 447 17.15 -6.80 14.61
N SER A 448 18.00 -6.40 15.56
CA SER A 448 19.09 -5.44 15.32
C SER A 448 20.25 -6.02 14.52
N GLN A 449 20.33 -7.35 14.41
CA GLN A 449 21.39 -8.06 13.67
C GLN A 449 21.01 -8.37 12.20
N ARG A 450 19.85 -7.90 11.75
CA ARG A 450 19.44 -8.08 10.35
C ARG A 450 20.41 -7.38 9.40
N ASP A 451 20.81 -8.06 8.33
CA ASP A 451 21.63 -7.48 7.27
C ASP A 451 20.74 -6.94 6.15
N LEU A 452 20.35 -5.68 6.27
CA LEU A 452 19.44 -5.03 5.33
C LEU A 452 20.06 -4.80 3.94
N VAL A 453 21.36 -4.88 3.83
CA VAL A 453 22.11 -4.68 2.56
C VAL A 453 22.18 -5.99 1.77
N ASN A 454 22.70 -7.06 2.39
CA ASN A 454 22.83 -8.35 1.71
C ASN A 454 21.52 -9.15 1.68
N ASN A 455 20.59 -8.88 2.59
CA ASN A 455 19.27 -9.48 2.62
C ASN A 455 18.17 -8.47 2.22
N ALA A 456 18.43 -7.71 1.15
CA ALA A 456 17.50 -6.69 0.67
C ALA A 456 16.09 -7.26 0.38
N THR A 457 15.08 -6.69 1.03
CA THR A 457 13.67 -7.01 0.81
C THR A 457 13.00 -5.87 0.05
N ILE A 458 12.59 -6.14 -1.18
CA ILE A 458 12.14 -5.13 -2.14
C ILE A 458 10.63 -5.22 -2.32
N LEU A 459 9.95 -4.10 -2.11
CA LEU A 459 8.55 -3.91 -2.48
C LEU A 459 8.52 -3.08 -3.76
N ASP A 460 8.00 -3.63 -4.85
CA ASP A 460 8.09 -3.04 -6.19
C ASP A 460 6.71 -2.80 -6.79
N GLY A 461 6.41 -1.54 -7.11
CA GLY A 461 5.15 -1.11 -7.73
C GLY A 461 5.12 -1.30 -9.26
N GLN A 462 6.20 -1.79 -9.88
CA GLN A 462 6.34 -2.08 -11.32
C GLN A 462 6.12 -0.86 -12.25
N GLY A 463 6.11 0.36 -11.70
CA GLY A 463 5.75 1.58 -12.43
C GLY A 463 4.25 1.74 -12.69
N LEU A 464 3.43 0.86 -12.14
CA LEU A 464 1.99 0.77 -12.44
C LEU A 464 1.11 1.30 -11.30
N LYS A 465 1.47 1.04 -10.05
CA LYS A 465 0.64 1.32 -8.86
C LYS A 465 1.46 1.83 -7.69
N ARG A 466 0.80 2.43 -6.70
CA ARG A 466 1.46 2.79 -5.42
C ARG A 466 2.02 1.54 -4.76
N VAL A 467 3.18 1.66 -4.11
CA VAL A 467 3.78 0.50 -3.45
C VAL A 467 3.09 0.23 -2.10
N LEU A 468 3.03 1.22 -1.22
CA LEU A 468 2.53 1.03 0.15
C LEU A 468 1.45 2.07 0.48
N ASN A 469 0.27 1.62 0.91
CA ASN A 469 -0.90 2.46 1.13
C ASN A 469 -1.52 2.24 2.50
N GLN A 470 -1.70 3.31 3.27
CA GLN A 470 -2.53 3.32 4.47
C GLN A 470 -3.90 3.89 4.12
N VAL A 471 -4.93 3.05 4.08
CA VAL A 471 -6.31 3.46 3.77
C VAL A 471 -6.96 4.10 5.00
N ASP A 472 -6.90 3.41 6.15
CA ASP A 472 -7.59 3.79 7.36
C ASP A 472 -6.80 4.77 8.23
N PHE A 473 -7.53 5.53 9.06
CA PHE A 473 -6.94 6.36 10.10
C PHE A 473 -6.76 5.53 11.38
N PHE A 474 -5.53 5.46 11.88
CA PHE A 474 -5.22 4.73 13.11
C PHE A 474 -5.34 5.63 14.34
N SER A 475 -5.33 5.02 15.52
CA SER A 475 -5.20 5.70 16.81
C SER A 475 -3.78 5.55 17.37
N SER A 476 -3.45 6.30 18.41
CA SER A 476 -2.14 6.18 19.07
C SER A 476 -1.84 4.77 19.61
N GLY A 477 -2.87 3.97 19.92
CA GLY A 477 -2.76 2.59 20.36
C GLY A 477 -2.68 1.56 19.24
N SER A 478 -2.86 1.99 17.99
CA SER A 478 -2.93 1.10 16.80
C SER A 478 -1.80 1.39 15.80
N ARG A 479 -0.64 1.84 16.27
CA ARG A 479 0.49 2.21 15.42
C ARG A 479 1.04 1.02 14.62
N ALA A 480 1.14 1.17 13.31
CA ALA A 480 1.78 0.22 12.42
C ALA A 480 3.31 0.45 12.34
N LEU A 481 4.06 -0.60 12.04
CA LEU A 481 5.51 -0.57 11.81
C LEU A 481 5.87 -1.39 10.56
N TRP A 482 6.57 -0.74 9.63
CA TRP A 482 7.25 -1.39 8.51
C TRP A 482 8.74 -1.05 8.60
N ASP A 483 9.59 -2.06 8.66
CA ASP A 483 11.01 -1.91 9.00
C ASP A 483 11.91 -2.75 8.08
N GLY A 484 12.88 -2.09 7.40
CA GLY A 484 13.92 -2.74 6.62
C GLY A 484 13.53 -3.08 5.18
N PHE A 485 12.78 -2.21 4.49
CA PHE A 485 12.32 -2.42 3.12
C PHE A 485 12.92 -1.44 2.13
N ILE A 486 13.13 -1.90 0.89
CA ILE A 486 13.31 -1.06 -0.28
C ILE A 486 11.95 -0.91 -0.97
N ILE A 487 11.44 0.33 -1.06
CA ILE A 487 10.12 0.68 -1.62
C ILE A 487 10.36 1.44 -2.93
N GLN A 488 10.12 0.79 -4.06
CA GLN A 488 10.53 1.33 -5.35
C GLN A 488 9.52 1.17 -6.49
N ASN A 489 9.75 1.95 -7.55
CA ASN A 489 9.00 1.87 -8.81
C ASN A 489 7.48 2.04 -8.64
N GLY A 490 7.06 2.82 -7.64
CA GLY A 490 5.65 3.16 -7.44
C GLY A 490 5.21 4.29 -8.37
N ASN A 491 3.93 4.27 -8.78
CA ASN A 491 3.31 5.31 -9.60
C ASN A 491 1.88 5.56 -9.15
N ALA A 492 1.59 6.81 -8.74
CA ALA A 492 0.24 7.18 -8.29
C ALA A 492 -0.01 8.69 -8.41
N GLY A 493 -1.26 9.11 -8.24
CA GLY A 493 -1.63 10.53 -8.21
C GLY A 493 -1.05 11.28 -7.00
N SER A 494 -0.83 10.59 -5.88
CA SER A 494 -0.23 11.12 -4.65
C SER A 494 0.46 9.99 -3.89
N GLY A 495 1.67 10.21 -3.36
CA GLY A 495 2.45 9.19 -2.68
C GLY A 495 2.77 8.01 -3.59
N GLY A 496 3.60 8.21 -4.60
CA GLY A 496 3.94 7.15 -5.56
C GLY A 496 4.54 5.93 -4.88
N GLY A 497 5.50 6.12 -3.99
CA GLY A 497 6.03 5.06 -3.14
C GLY A 497 5.10 4.72 -1.98
N VAL A 498 4.81 5.72 -1.14
CA VAL A 498 4.10 5.52 0.13
C VAL A 498 3.04 6.60 0.34
N PHE A 499 1.86 6.18 0.70
CA PHE A 499 0.77 7.04 1.18
C PHE A 499 0.46 6.71 2.64
N LEU A 500 0.61 7.68 3.53
CA LEU A 500 0.33 7.53 4.96
C LEU A 500 -0.77 8.49 5.39
N ASN A 501 -1.59 8.05 6.32
CA ASN A 501 -2.52 8.89 7.04
C ASN A 501 -1.93 9.25 8.41
N ASP A 502 -2.13 8.39 9.43
CA ASP A 502 -1.79 8.68 10.81
C ASP A 502 -1.14 7.45 11.48
N TYR A 503 -0.28 7.70 12.49
CA TYR A 503 0.25 6.69 13.41
C TYR A 503 0.94 5.49 12.74
N THR A 504 1.67 5.72 11.67
CA THR A 504 2.54 4.73 11.05
C THR A 504 4.00 5.06 11.31
N THR A 505 4.81 4.04 11.50
CA THR A 505 6.27 4.13 11.60
C THR A 505 6.89 3.40 10.42
N LEU A 506 7.75 4.10 9.67
CA LEU A 506 8.70 3.50 8.74
C LEU A 506 10.09 3.58 9.35
N SER A 507 10.80 2.48 9.40
CA SER A 507 12.16 2.44 9.93
C SER A 507 13.10 1.71 8.97
N ASN A 508 14.32 2.21 8.84
CA ASN A 508 15.37 1.57 8.05
C ASN A 508 14.94 1.25 6.60
N CYS A 509 14.10 2.12 6.00
CA CYS A 509 13.56 1.93 4.67
C CYS A 509 14.28 2.79 3.63
N VAL A 510 14.45 2.23 2.43
CA VAL A 510 14.92 2.97 1.24
C VAL A 510 13.74 3.18 0.30
N ILE A 511 13.32 4.43 0.10
CA ILE A 511 12.16 4.80 -0.73
C ILE A 511 12.70 5.49 -1.97
N ARG A 512 12.71 4.77 -3.11
CA ARG A 512 13.42 5.25 -4.29
C ARG A 512 12.68 5.04 -5.61
N ASN A 513 12.99 5.91 -6.59
CA ASN A 513 12.51 5.80 -7.97
C ASN A 513 10.97 5.71 -8.07
N ASN A 514 10.27 6.41 -7.18
CA ASN A 514 8.82 6.48 -7.20
C ASN A 514 8.33 7.77 -7.86
N ILE A 515 7.21 7.71 -8.53
CA ILE A 515 6.65 8.81 -9.31
C ILE A 515 5.24 9.16 -8.79
N SER A 516 5.00 10.47 -8.64
CA SER A 516 3.67 10.99 -8.40
C SER A 516 3.34 12.09 -9.41
N ASN A 517 2.18 12.00 -10.07
CA ASN A 517 1.72 13.07 -10.94
C ASN A 517 1.27 14.33 -10.18
N GLY A 518 1.08 14.22 -8.86
CA GLY A 518 0.67 15.30 -7.97
C GLY A 518 1.68 15.57 -6.86
N ILE A 519 1.49 15.00 -5.69
CA ILE A 519 2.22 15.36 -4.46
C ILE A 519 2.91 14.14 -3.84
N GLY A 520 4.13 14.35 -3.33
CA GLY A 520 4.91 13.34 -2.64
C GLY A 520 5.30 12.17 -3.55
N GLY A 521 6.40 12.29 -4.30
CA GLY A 521 6.87 11.21 -5.19
C GLY A 521 7.22 9.96 -4.41
N GLY A 522 8.13 10.09 -3.44
CA GLY A 522 8.48 9.02 -2.51
C GLY A 522 7.39 8.80 -1.46
N VAL A 523 7.09 9.84 -0.67
CA VAL A 523 6.18 9.76 0.48
C VAL A 523 5.19 10.91 0.46
N TYR A 524 3.92 10.59 0.65
CA TYR A 524 2.89 11.56 0.99
C TYR A 524 2.25 11.21 2.32
N ILE A 525 2.27 12.15 3.27
CA ILE A 525 1.63 12.02 4.57
C ILE A 525 0.42 12.95 4.60
N ASN A 526 -0.76 12.36 4.63
CA ASN A 526 -2.04 13.04 4.69
C ASN A 526 -2.56 13.02 6.12
N SER A 527 -3.03 14.16 6.64
CA SER A 527 -3.71 14.19 7.94
C SER A 527 -5.01 14.92 7.82
N ALA A 528 -6.08 14.27 8.26
CA ALA A 528 -7.38 14.89 8.40
C ALA A 528 -7.52 15.61 9.75
N THR A 529 -6.75 15.24 10.77
CA THR A 529 -6.96 15.68 12.16
C THR A 529 -5.90 16.64 12.71
N GLY A 530 -4.73 16.76 12.02
CA GLY A 530 -3.61 17.62 12.45
C GLY A 530 -2.96 17.23 13.79
N LYS A 531 -3.27 16.08 14.37
CA LYS A 531 -2.82 15.66 15.70
C LYS A 531 -2.07 14.33 15.74
N SER A 532 -1.96 13.64 14.61
CA SER A 532 -1.33 12.34 14.55
C SER A 532 0.17 12.43 14.37
N GLN A 533 0.89 11.46 14.88
CA GLN A 533 2.33 11.36 14.77
C GLN A 533 2.69 10.18 13.87
N THR A 534 3.19 10.48 12.70
CA THR A 534 3.87 9.52 11.80
C THR A 534 5.37 9.66 12.03
N PHE A 535 6.09 8.55 12.09
CA PHE A 535 7.53 8.54 12.30
C PHE A 535 8.24 7.93 11.09
N LEU A 536 9.28 8.60 10.61
CA LEU A 536 10.25 8.02 9.70
C LEU A 536 11.62 8.05 10.41
N ASN A 537 12.20 6.87 10.63
CA ASN A 537 13.47 6.74 11.32
C ASN A 537 14.49 6.00 10.43
N ASN A 538 15.68 6.55 10.28
CA ASN A 538 16.77 5.98 9.49
C ASN A 538 16.33 5.62 8.07
N CYS A 539 15.52 6.47 7.43
CA CYS A 539 15.01 6.23 6.08
C CYS A 539 15.79 7.03 5.04
N GLU A 540 16.03 6.40 3.89
CA GLU A 540 16.55 7.08 2.71
C GLU A 540 15.44 7.29 1.69
N ILE A 541 15.21 8.55 1.26
CA ILE A 541 14.19 8.94 0.28
C ILE A 541 14.93 9.55 -0.91
N THR A 542 15.11 8.79 -2.00
CA THR A 542 16.03 9.18 -3.07
C THR A 542 15.50 8.88 -4.48
N GLY A 543 15.81 9.76 -5.44
CA GLY A 543 15.46 9.54 -6.84
C GLY A 543 13.96 9.58 -7.14
N ASN A 544 13.14 10.16 -6.27
CA ASN A 544 11.70 10.24 -6.46
C ASN A 544 11.28 11.53 -7.18
N THR A 545 10.15 11.46 -7.89
CA THR A 545 9.68 12.58 -8.71
C THR A 545 8.22 12.92 -8.44
N ALA A 546 7.90 14.23 -8.34
CA ALA A 546 6.52 14.69 -8.18
C ALA A 546 6.30 16.09 -8.79
N SER A 547 5.08 16.60 -8.71
CA SER A 547 4.82 18.02 -8.96
C SER A 547 5.18 18.87 -7.73
N LEU A 548 4.85 18.39 -6.53
CA LEU A 548 5.17 19.03 -5.24
C LEU A 548 5.76 17.98 -4.30
N GLY A 549 6.93 18.28 -3.69
CA GLY A 549 7.63 17.36 -2.81
C GLY A 549 8.11 16.11 -3.53
N GLY A 550 9.16 16.23 -4.36
CA GLY A 550 9.69 15.09 -5.11
C GLY A 550 9.98 13.90 -4.20
N GLY A 551 10.72 14.12 -3.11
CA GLY A 551 10.93 13.12 -2.07
C GLY A 551 9.71 12.95 -1.15
N LEU A 552 9.31 14.03 -0.49
CA LEU A 552 8.35 14.01 0.60
C LEU A 552 7.35 15.18 0.52
N CYS A 553 6.08 14.89 0.70
CA CYS A 553 5.06 15.91 1.01
C CYS A 553 4.41 15.56 2.36
N ASP A 554 4.49 16.48 3.34
CA ASP A 554 3.87 16.32 4.64
C ASP A 554 2.76 17.35 4.89
N ARG A 555 1.59 16.86 5.33
CA ARG A 555 0.45 17.67 5.76
C ARG A 555 0.15 17.50 7.25
N ASN A 556 1.08 16.93 8.00
CA ASN A 556 0.90 16.54 9.39
C ASN A 556 2.00 17.09 10.30
N SER A 557 1.99 16.71 11.57
CA SER A 557 3.04 16.95 12.56
C SER A 557 3.95 15.73 12.70
N SER A 558 4.51 15.26 11.57
CA SER A 558 5.35 14.06 11.51
C SER A 558 6.72 14.30 12.12
N ILE A 559 7.39 13.22 12.53
CA ILE A 559 8.74 13.26 13.08
C ILE A 559 9.67 12.43 12.20
N PHE A 560 10.71 13.07 11.73
CA PHE A 560 11.76 12.47 10.91
C PHE A 560 13.05 12.46 11.71
N THR A 561 13.65 11.29 11.89
CA THR A 561 14.92 11.15 12.63
C THR A 561 15.91 10.41 11.76
N ASN A 562 17.10 10.97 11.58
CA ASN A 562 18.20 10.39 10.82
C ASN A 562 17.78 9.95 9.42
N CYS A 563 17.03 10.80 8.69
CA CYS A 563 16.57 10.52 7.34
C CYS A 563 17.43 11.27 6.31
N LYS A 564 17.77 10.57 5.21
CA LYS A 564 18.44 11.16 4.04
C LYS A 564 17.40 11.36 2.93
N ILE A 565 17.21 12.61 2.53
CA ILE A 565 16.26 13.01 1.48
C ILE A 565 17.09 13.64 0.35
N SER A 566 17.43 12.82 -0.66
CA SER A 566 18.43 13.23 -1.65
C SER A 566 18.04 12.86 -3.08
N ASN A 567 18.55 13.62 -4.05
CA ASN A 567 18.38 13.33 -5.47
C ASN A 567 16.91 13.28 -5.93
N ASN A 568 16.01 13.94 -5.23
CA ASN A 568 14.59 13.99 -5.59
C ASN A 568 14.30 15.23 -6.45
N SER A 569 13.26 15.12 -7.29
CA SER A 569 12.92 16.19 -8.23
C SER A 569 11.44 16.55 -8.14
N ALA A 570 11.17 17.87 -8.10
CA ALA A 570 9.82 18.40 -8.20
C ALA A 570 9.66 19.34 -9.39
N SER A 571 8.64 19.13 -10.21
CA SER A 571 8.40 19.98 -11.37
C SER A 571 7.90 21.39 -11.01
N THR A 572 7.56 21.63 -9.73
CA THR A 572 7.15 22.95 -9.27
C THR A 572 7.82 23.36 -7.97
N LYS A 573 7.57 22.69 -6.84
CA LYS A 573 8.01 23.16 -5.52
C LYS A 573 8.49 22.04 -4.61
N GLY A 574 9.57 22.31 -3.87
CA GLY A 574 10.12 21.41 -2.86
C GLY A 574 10.68 20.14 -3.49
N GLY A 575 11.86 20.18 -4.07
CA GLY A 575 12.50 19.02 -4.69
C GLY A 575 12.65 17.88 -3.73
N GLY A 576 13.25 18.14 -2.57
CA GLY A 576 13.28 17.20 -1.47
C GLY A 576 11.95 17.13 -0.70
N ILE A 577 11.55 18.27 -0.13
CA ILE A 577 10.45 18.36 0.83
C ILE A 577 9.48 19.47 0.47
N TYR A 578 8.20 19.14 0.46
CA TYR A 578 7.11 20.11 0.44
C TYR A 578 6.26 19.99 1.71
N LEU A 579 6.23 21.07 2.51
CA LEU A 579 5.40 21.13 3.72
C LEU A 579 4.15 21.96 3.41
N TYR A 580 2.99 21.33 3.52
CA TYR A 580 1.70 21.99 3.30
C TYR A 580 1.39 22.94 4.48
N ASN A 581 0.16 23.28 4.80
CA ASN A 581 -0.21 24.06 5.97
C ASN A 581 -0.10 23.22 7.25
N THR A 582 1.12 22.83 7.62
CA THR A 582 1.40 21.87 8.71
C THR A 582 1.42 22.54 10.10
N ASP A 583 1.13 21.74 11.11
CA ASP A 583 1.17 22.13 12.52
C ASP A 583 2.51 21.87 13.21
N ASN A 584 3.63 21.80 12.46
CA ASN A 584 4.99 21.69 12.99
C ASN A 584 5.65 20.30 12.89
N PRO A 585 5.92 19.78 11.67
CA PRO A 585 6.79 18.61 11.53
C PRO A 585 8.18 18.90 12.10
N THR A 586 8.79 17.84 12.64
CA THR A 586 10.11 17.92 13.28
C THR A 586 11.10 17.04 12.54
N PHE A 587 12.25 17.60 12.18
CA PHE A 587 13.36 16.88 11.55
C PHE A 587 14.57 16.92 12.50
N ARG A 588 15.18 15.76 12.72
CA ARG A 588 16.32 15.58 13.63
C ARG A 588 17.41 14.74 12.98
N GLY A 589 18.61 15.27 12.86
CA GLY A 589 19.72 14.56 12.23
C GLY A 589 19.50 14.21 10.77
N CYS A 590 18.69 14.99 10.05
CA CYS A 590 18.31 14.68 8.68
C CYS A 590 19.23 15.40 7.67
N ILE A 591 19.45 14.76 6.52
CA ILE A 591 20.20 15.30 5.40
C ILE A 591 19.25 15.56 4.23
N VAL A 592 19.22 16.79 3.73
CA VAL A 592 18.44 17.20 2.55
C VAL A 592 19.43 17.70 1.49
N SER A 593 19.77 16.84 0.52
CA SER A 593 20.87 17.13 -0.41
C SER A 593 20.54 16.81 -1.86
N ASN A 594 21.12 17.57 -2.78
CA ASN A 594 21.05 17.35 -4.23
C ASN A 594 19.63 17.20 -4.79
N ASN A 595 18.66 17.85 -4.16
CA ASN A 595 17.28 17.86 -4.65
C ASN A 595 17.05 19.04 -5.61
N THR A 596 16.15 18.87 -6.58
CA THR A 596 15.87 19.87 -7.62
C THR A 596 14.42 20.26 -7.68
N ALA A 597 14.13 21.56 -7.90
CA ALA A 597 12.78 22.05 -8.13
C ALA A 597 12.80 23.35 -8.96
N VAL A 598 11.62 23.86 -9.33
CA VAL A 598 11.50 25.24 -9.83
C VAL A 598 11.65 26.22 -8.66
N LEU A 599 11.00 25.95 -7.53
CA LEU A 599 11.06 26.75 -6.31
C LEU A 599 11.35 25.87 -5.09
N GLY A 600 12.35 26.27 -4.28
CA GLY A 600 12.71 25.50 -3.08
C GLY A 600 13.33 24.14 -3.42
N GLY A 601 14.55 24.13 -3.97
CA GLY A 601 15.23 22.90 -4.39
C GLY A 601 15.27 21.85 -3.28
N GLY A 602 15.74 22.22 -2.10
CA GLY A 602 15.70 21.35 -0.91
C GLY A 602 14.30 21.32 -0.28
N ILE A 603 13.86 22.46 0.24
CA ILE A 603 12.63 22.55 1.06
C ILE A 603 11.76 23.73 0.62
N TYR A 604 10.48 23.48 0.40
CA TYR A 604 9.45 24.52 0.28
C TYR A 604 8.40 24.33 1.36
N ALA A 605 8.33 25.24 2.34
CA ALA A 605 7.42 25.16 3.46
C ALA A 605 6.37 26.28 3.44
N ARG A 606 5.09 25.91 3.42
CA ARG A 606 3.97 26.83 3.65
C ARG A 606 3.56 26.90 5.12
N GLY A 607 3.85 25.85 5.88
CA GLY A 607 3.66 25.75 7.30
C GLY A 607 4.92 26.02 8.12
N LYS A 608 4.80 25.88 9.45
CA LYS A 608 5.95 25.92 10.37
C LYS A 608 6.63 24.54 10.38
N CYS A 609 7.97 24.51 10.51
CA CYS A 609 8.71 23.30 10.85
C CYS A 609 9.82 23.59 11.86
N GLU A 610 10.29 22.53 12.52
CA GLU A 610 11.45 22.54 13.39
C GLU A 610 12.50 21.57 12.87
N MET A 611 13.72 22.06 12.67
CA MET A 611 14.86 21.25 12.25
C MET A 611 15.98 21.40 13.27
N SER A 612 16.56 20.27 13.67
CA SER A 612 17.70 20.25 14.57
C SER A 612 18.78 19.29 14.07
N ASN A 613 20.03 19.73 14.09
CA ASN A 613 21.17 18.97 13.62
C ASN A 613 20.94 18.37 12.23
N CYS A 614 20.56 19.22 11.27
CA CYS A 614 20.24 18.81 9.90
C CYS A 614 21.18 19.51 8.93
N ASP A 615 21.48 18.81 7.81
CA ASP A 615 22.25 19.34 6.69
C ASP A 615 21.32 19.61 5.52
N ILE A 616 21.32 20.85 5.03
CA ILE A 616 20.57 21.30 3.85
C ILE A 616 21.59 21.78 2.82
N VAL A 617 22.01 20.88 1.93
CA VAL A 617 23.24 21.09 1.16
C VAL A 617 23.07 20.74 -0.31
N MET A 618 23.69 21.52 -1.20
CA MET A 618 23.79 21.28 -2.64
C MET A 618 22.45 21.06 -3.35
N ASN A 619 21.37 21.69 -2.86
CA ASN A 619 20.07 21.65 -3.51
C ASN A 619 19.94 22.77 -4.55
N GLU A 620 19.22 22.52 -5.64
CA GLU A 620 19.08 23.45 -6.75
C GLU A 620 17.62 23.86 -7.00
N ALA A 621 17.40 25.16 -7.21
CA ALA A 621 16.16 25.65 -7.79
C ALA A 621 16.42 26.32 -9.14
N THR A 622 15.59 26.06 -10.14
CA THR A 622 15.76 26.69 -11.47
C THR A 622 15.35 28.16 -11.50
N GLU A 623 14.49 28.59 -10.55
CA GLU A 623 14.07 29.98 -10.44
C GLU A 623 14.51 30.63 -9.13
N SER A 624 14.09 30.08 -7.98
CA SER A 624 14.35 30.74 -6.68
C SER A 624 14.36 29.75 -5.51
N TYR A 625 15.10 30.07 -4.46
CA TYR A 625 15.13 29.37 -3.18
C TYR A 625 15.78 27.99 -3.26
N GLY A 626 17.09 27.94 -3.55
CA GLY A 626 17.83 26.70 -3.72
C GLY A 626 17.77 25.77 -2.51
N GLY A 627 18.17 26.25 -1.33
CA GLY A 627 18.15 25.46 -0.10
C GLY A 627 16.76 25.33 0.50
N LEU A 628 16.25 26.40 1.07
CA LEU A 628 14.95 26.38 1.75
C LEU A 628 14.16 27.68 1.62
N PHE A 629 12.85 27.54 1.62
CA PHE A 629 11.89 28.65 1.61
C PHE A 629 10.77 28.41 2.62
N ASN A 630 10.51 29.42 3.49
CA ASN A 630 9.38 29.44 4.41
C ASN A 630 8.42 30.57 4.09
N GLU A 631 7.23 30.23 3.60
CA GLU A 631 6.28 31.22 3.06
C GLU A 631 5.57 32.04 4.17
N ASN A 632 4.91 31.38 5.11
CA ASN A 632 3.90 32.02 5.95
C ASN A 632 4.16 31.99 7.47
N ARG A 633 5.02 31.11 7.97
CA ARG A 633 5.22 30.91 9.42
C ARG A 633 6.70 30.79 9.75
N LEU A 634 7.09 31.31 10.93
CA LEU A 634 8.45 31.24 11.42
C LEU A 634 8.83 29.80 11.75
N SER A 635 9.73 29.24 10.95
CA SER A 635 10.38 27.95 11.20
C SER A 635 11.68 28.11 11.96
N THR A 636 12.05 27.13 12.75
CA THR A 636 13.25 27.17 13.60
C THR A 636 14.25 26.13 13.14
N TYR A 637 15.50 26.55 12.97
CA TYR A 637 16.65 25.75 12.58
C TYR A 637 17.71 25.86 13.66
N THR A 638 18.01 24.75 14.34
CA THR A 638 18.97 24.74 15.44
C THR A 638 20.10 23.75 15.14
N SER A 639 21.34 24.16 15.26
CA SER A 639 22.51 23.33 14.97
C SER A 639 22.48 22.72 13.56
N CYS A 640 22.05 23.50 12.54
CA CYS A 640 21.92 23.06 11.16
C CYS A 640 23.03 23.62 10.28
N ILE A 641 23.46 22.85 9.28
CA ILE A 641 24.33 23.31 8.18
C ILE A 641 23.45 23.67 6.98
N VAL A 642 23.62 24.87 6.42
CA VAL A 642 22.96 25.30 5.19
C VAL A 642 24.02 25.84 4.23
N TRP A 643 24.43 25.04 3.26
CA TRP A 643 25.58 25.32 2.44
C TRP A 643 25.45 24.80 0.99
N GLY A 644 26.06 25.48 0.05
CA GLY A 644 26.19 25.04 -1.35
C GLY A 644 24.88 24.98 -2.13
N ASN A 645 23.79 25.56 -1.62
CA ASN A 645 22.52 25.56 -2.34
C ASN A 645 22.46 26.71 -3.33
N GLU A 646 21.88 26.46 -4.51
CA GLU A 646 21.82 27.45 -5.59
C GLU A 646 20.41 27.65 -6.14
N ALA A 647 20.17 28.84 -6.66
CA ALA A 647 19.01 29.12 -7.46
C ALA A 647 19.44 29.88 -8.73
N ASN A 648 19.04 29.40 -9.90
CA ASN A 648 19.41 29.99 -11.19
C ASN A 648 20.93 30.23 -11.28
N GLY A 649 21.76 29.26 -10.84
CA GLY A 649 23.23 29.31 -10.86
C GLY A 649 23.85 30.31 -9.89
N SER A 650 23.15 30.75 -8.86
CA SER A 650 23.63 31.68 -7.86
C SER A 650 23.37 31.15 -6.44
N PRO A 651 24.26 31.40 -5.48
CA PRO A 651 24.07 30.97 -4.10
C PRO A 651 22.72 31.38 -3.50
N SER A 652 21.95 30.45 -2.99
CA SER A 652 20.59 30.65 -2.46
C SER A 652 20.26 29.70 -1.32
N GLN A 653 20.73 30.05 -0.11
CA GLN A 653 20.67 29.17 1.05
C GLN A 653 19.26 29.11 1.68
N ASN A 654 18.69 30.28 1.96
CA ASN A 654 17.40 30.37 2.62
C ASN A 654 16.65 31.67 2.24
N TYR A 655 15.32 31.61 2.35
CA TYR A 655 14.44 32.75 2.19
C TYR A 655 13.15 32.62 2.99
N GLY A 656 12.57 33.75 3.40
CA GLY A 656 11.29 33.82 4.10
C GLY A 656 11.43 33.80 5.62
N GLN A 657 10.47 33.22 6.31
CA GLN A 657 10.37 33.25 7.78
C GLN A 657 11.23 32.15 8.43
N CYS A 658 12.54 32.40 8.53
CA CYS A 658 13.53 31.48 9.10
C CYS A 658 14.19 32.06 10.34
N LYS A 659 14.27 31.28 11.43
CA LYS A 659 15.05 31.59 12.63
C LYS A 659 16.13 30.54 12.79
N PHE A 660 17.39 30.97 12.74
CA PHE A 660 18.53 30.08 12.96
C PHE A 660 19.16 30.34 14.32
N GLU A 661 19.54 29.28 15.00
CA GLU A 661 20.31 29.31 16.25
C GLU A 661 21.43 28.26 16.20
N TYR A 662 22.66 28.65 16.57
CA TYR A 662 23.82 27.75 16.57
C TYR A 662 24.00 26.99 15.24
N SER A 663 23.79 27.65 14.13
CA SER A 663 23.76 27.05 12.80
C SER A 663 24.85 27.64 11.91
N ALA A 664 25.41 26.82 11.04
CA ALA A 664 26.40 27.22 10.04
C ALA A 664 25.69 27.51 8.71
N VAL A 665 25.65 28.77 8.31
CA VAL A 665 24.91 29.21 7.12
C VAL A 665 25.85 29.95 6.17
N GLN A 666 25.94 29.49 4.92
CA GLN A 666 26.72 30.16 3.87
C GLN A 666 26.17 31.55 3.59
N GLY A 667 27.04 32.54 3.61
CA GLY A 667 26.66 33.96 3.47
C GLY A 667 26.11 34.58 4.76
N GLY A 668 26.02 33.83 5.85
CA GLY A 668 25.72 34.32 7.19
C GLY A 668 24.21 34.48 7.46
N MET A 669 23.85 34.33 8.73
CA MET A 669 22.48 34.61 9.23
C MET A 669 22.54 35.14 10.65
N GLN A 670 21.77 36.18 10.96
CA GLN A 670 21.69 36.70 12.33
C GLN A 670 20.99 35.69 13.26
N GLY A 671 21.55 35.48 14.44
CA GLY A 671 21.00 34.58 15.46
C GLY A 671 22.08 34.23 16.51
N SER A 672 21.61 33.71 17.65
CA SER A 672 22.55 33.31 18.71
C SER A 672 23.37 32.10 18.27
N GLY A 673 24.71 32.23 18.39
CA GLY A 673 25.62 31.13 18.06
C GLY A 673 25.76 30.76 16.59
N ASN A 674 25.18 31.55 15.67
CA ASN A 674 25.26 31.26 14.22
C ASN A 674 26.66 31.60 13.68
N ILE A 675 27.08 30.81 12.72
CA ILE A 675 28.37 30.92 12.04
C ILE A 675 28.14 31.28 10.59
N ASN A 676 28.92 32.29 10.07
CA ASN A 676 28.96 32.62 8.66
C ASN A 676 30.00 31.72 7.96
N VAL A 677 29.56 30.90 7.06
CA VAL A 677 30.38 29.93 6.35
C VAL A 677 30.79 30.49 4.99
N PRO A 678 32.10 30.37 4.60
CA PRO A 678 32.55 30.68 3.24
C PRO A 678 31.88 29.83 2.15
N ALA A 679 32.08 30.25 0.89
CA ALA A 679 31.45 29.58 -0.26
C ALA A 679 32.12 28.25 -0.60
N ASP A 680 33.45 28.18 -0.47
CA ASP A 680 34.23 26.97 -0.71
C ASP A 680 34.34 26.08 0.53
N ASN A 681 34.73 24.82 0.35
CA ASN A 681 34.82 23.83 1.38
C ASN A 681 36.24 23.27 1.56
N ASP A 682 37.17 23.66 0.70
CA ASP A 682 38.51 23.08 0.54
C ASP A 682 39.66 24.02 0.88
N GLY A 683 39.37 25.15 1.55
CA GLY A 683 40.40 26.05 2.04
C GLY A 683 41.29 25.41 3.10
N ASP A 684 42.57 25.76 3.11
CA ASP A 684 43.59 25.15 3.99
C ASP A 684 43.53 25.60 5.46
N GLU A 685 42.72 26.61 5.80
CA GLU A 685 42.66 27.14 7.18
C GLU A 685 41.68 26.34 8.06
N PRO A 686 42.15 25.59 9.09
CA PRO A 686 41.28 24.89 10.02
C PRO A 686 40.33 25.85 10.76
N GLY A 687 39.08 25.39 10.99
CA GLY A 687 38.09 26.16 11.75
C GLY A 687 37.47 27.34 11.01
N VAL A 688 37.62 27.39 9.68
CA VAL A 688 37.04 28.44 8.81
C VAL A 688 35.96 27.89 7.91
N PHE A 689 36.12 26.67 7.46
CA PHE A 689 35.24 26.01 6.50
C PHE A 689 34.42 24.89 7.12
N VAL A 690 33.28 24.50 6.51
CA VAL A 690 32.47 23.34 6.95
C VAL A 690 33.29 22.06 6.85
N ARG A 691 34.02 21.86 5.76
CA ARG A 691 34.87 20.70 5.50
C ARG A 691 34.12 19.37 5.62
N PHE A 692 33.33 19.07 4.62
CA PHE A 692 32.76 17.74 4.45
C PHE A 692 33.83 16.75 3.96
N VAL A 693 33.72 15.50 4.37
CA VAL A 693 34.64 14.42 3.98
C VAL A 693 34.64 14.22 2.47
N GLN A 694 33.46 14.17 1.84
CA GLN A 694 33.31 14.07 0.39
C GLN A 694 32.02 14.73 -0.06
N PRO A 695 31.99 16.05 -0.31
CA PRO A 695 30.79 16.72 -0.79
C PRO A 695 30.43 16.29 -2.22
N ALA A 696 29.18 16.51 -2.61
CA ALA A 696 28.75 16.26 -3.99
C ALA A 696 29.49 17.18 -4.97
N GLU A 697 29.85 16.65 -6.16
CA GLU A 697 30.59 17.39 -7.19
C GLU A 697 29.77 18.45 -7.93
N GLY A 698 28.44 18.46 -7.79
CA GLY A 698 27.58 19.42 -8.49
C GLY A 698 26.28 19.69 -7.72
N VAL A 699 25.84 20.93 -7.79
CA VAL A 699 24.59 21.38 -7.16
C VAL A 699 23.41 20.80 -7.91
N GLY A 700 22.43 20.21 -7.19
CA GLY A 700 21.25 19.58 -7.76
C GLY A 700 21.53 18.33 -8.60
N THR A 701 22.79 17.94 -8.75
CA THR A 701 23.17 16.75 -9.52
C THR A 701 23.07 15.52 -8.64
N ALA A 702 22.49 14.44 -9.17
CA ALA A 702 22.44 13.16 -8.47
C ALA A 702 23.87 12.63 -8.25
N TYR A 703 24.26 12.50 -7.00
CA TYR A 703 25.57 12.01 -6.59
C TYR A 703 25.40 11.03 -5.43
N SER A 704 25.64 9.74 -5.72
CA SER A 704 25.43 8.66 -4.76
C SER A 704 26.57 8.47 -3.77
N GLU A 705 27.75 9.05 -4.04
CA GLU A 705 28.98 8.84 -3.26
C GLU A 705 29.28 9.99 -2.30
N ALA A 706 28.36 10.98 -2.19
CA ALA A 706 28.56 12.10 -1.28
C ALA A 706 28.56 11.62 0.18
N ASP A 707 29.63 11.99 0.89
CA ASP A 707 29.78 11.85 2.33
C ASP A 707 29.72 13.23 2.99
N TRP A 708 28.61 13.45 3.70
CA TRP A 708 28.35 14.74 4.37
C TRP A 708 28.84 14.75 5.82
N ASP A 709 29.63 13.75 6.26
CA ASP A 709 30.33 13.81 7.53
C ASP A 709 31.32 14.98 7.52
N ILE A 710 31.56 15.57 8.67
CA ILE A 710 32.48 16.70 8.79
C ILE A 710 33.87 16.23 9.18
N GLU A 711 34.89 16.87 8.62
CA GLU A 711 36.28 16.63 9.03
C GLU A 711 36.55 17.17 10.44
N PRO A 712 37.57 16.64 11.16
CA PRO A 712 37.97 17.12 12.50
C PRO A 712 38.39 18.59 12.54
N THR A 713 38.64 19.19 11.41
CA THR A 713 39.05 20.60 11.26
C THR A 713 37.90 21.52 10.87
N SER A 714 36.68 20.99 10.81
CA SER A 714 35.49 21.76 10.48
C SER A 714 35.16 22.83 11.51
N ILE A 715 34.69 23.98 11.03
CA ILE A 715 34.13 25.05 11.88
C ILE A 715 32.87 24.59 12.65
N CYS A 716 32.22 23.51 12.20
CA CYS A 716 31.01 22.94 12.79
C CYS A 716 31.28 22.06 14.03
N LEU A 717 32.57 21.71 14.25
CA LEU A 717 32.97 20.84 15.36
C LEU A 717 32.63 21.49 16.71
N ASN A 718 31.92 20.80 17.59
CA ASN A 718 31.53 21.23 18.93
C ASN A 718 30.85 22.62 18.98
N ALA A 719 30.26 23.07 17.90
CA ALA A 719 29.71 24.41 17.77
C ALA A 719 28.16 24.43 17.85
N GLY A 720 27.53 23.29 18.00
CA GLY A 720 26.09 23.15 18.13
C GLY A 720 25.54 23.65 19.47
N LYS A 721 24.22 23.71 19.59
CA LYS A 721 23.55 24.22 20.79
C LYS A 721 23.65 23.26 21.95
N PRO A 722 24.33 23.59 23.05
CA PRO A 722 24.47 22.68 24.16
C PRO A 722 23.15 22.12 24.71
N GLY A 723 23.12 20.82 25.02
CA GLY A 723 22.02 20.17 25.72
C GLY A 723 20.70 20.03 24.98
N THR A 724 20.68 20.18 23.64
CA THR A 724 19.41 20.29 22.88
C THR A 724 19.11 19.16 21.90
N ALA A 725 19.89 18.08 21.87
CA ALA A 725 19.74 17.06 20.81
C ALA A 725 18.37 16.36 20.76
N GLY A 726 17.66 16.18 21.84
CA GLY A 726 16.31 15.57 21.84
C GLY A 726 16.21 14.15 21.28
N TYR A 727 17.33 13.52 20.86
CA TYR A 727 17.45 12.15 20.35
C TYR A 727 18.89 11.65 20.57
N PRO A 728 19.07 10.32 20.80
CA PRO A 728 20.31 9.82 21.40
C PRO A 728 21.50 9.64 20.45
N PHE A 729 21.24 9.39 19.16
CA PHE A 729 22.26 8.99 18.19
C PHE A 729 22.22 9.87 16.94
N ASP A 730 23.37 10.07 16.30
CA ASP A 730 23.52 10.75 15.03
C ASP A 730 23.11 9.86 13.84
N PHE A 731 23.36 10.35 12.62
CA PHE A 731 23.00 9.66 11.37
C PHE A 731 23.69 8.29 11.20
N ILE A 732 24.89 8.12 11.74
CA ILE A 732 25.67 6.87 11.65
C ILE A 732 25.72 6.07 12.94
N GLY A 733 24.99 6.49 13.99
CA GLY A 733 24.86 5.76 15.24
C GLY A 733 25.83 6.18 16.35
N ASN A 734 26.57 7.27 16.19
CA ASN A 734 27.36 7.85 17.29
C ASN A 734 26.45 8.52 18.31
N GLN A 735 26.88 8.60 19.56
CA GLN A 735 26.16 9.36 20.59
C GLN A 735 26.10 10.83 20.22
N ARG A 736 24.89 11.40 20.18
CA ARG A 736 24.64 12.80 19.76
C ARG A 736 25.24 13.83 20.73
N ILE A 737 25.31 13.53 22.01
CA ILE A 737 25.92 14.40 23.02
C ILE A 737 27.07 13.66 23.65
N GLN A 738 28.28 14.17 23.49
CA GLN A 738 29.47 13.69 24.09
C GLN A 738 30.06 14.80 24.98
N HIS A 739 30.19 14.55 26.29
CA HIS A 739 30.75 15.51 27.23
C HIS A 739 30.09 16.92 27.18
N ASP A 740 28.76 16.99 27.07
CA ASP A 740 27.98 18.21 26.90
C ASP A 740 28.21 18.96 25.56
N CYS A 741 28.88 18.35 24.59
CA CYS A 741 29.14 18.90 23.27
C CYS A 741 28.31 18.28 22.22
N ILE A 742 28.07 19.05 21.17
CA ILE A 742 27.29 18.63 20.01
C ILE A 742 27.81 19.39 18.79
N GLU A 743 27.93 18.70 17.65
CA GLU A 743 28.29 19.32 16.38
C GLU A 743 27.11 20.06 15.74
N ILE A 744 27.44 21.00 14.86
CA ILE A 744 26.45 21.52 13.93
C ILE A 744 26.36 20.51 12.76
N GLY A 745 25.15 20.09 12.43
CA GLY A 745 24.90 19.14 11.33
C GLY A 745 24.39 17.78 11.78
N ALA A 746 24.29 16.87 10.81
CA ALA A 746 23.68 15.55 10.97
C ALA A 746 24.60 14.53 11.66
N TYR A 747 25.88 14.74 11.65
CA TYR A 747 26.90 13.83 12.16
C TYR A 747 27.51 14.31 13.46
N GLU A 748 28.01 13.37 14.26
CA GLU A 748 28.85 13.59 15.43
C GLU A 748 30.18 12.87 15.23
N LEU A 749 31.28 13.62 15.33
CA LEU A 749 32.60 13.02 15.32
C LEU A 749 32.83 12.26 16.63
N ASN A 750 33.19 10.99 16.49
CA ASN A 750 33.57 10.19 17.65
C ASN A 750 35.00 10.58 18.05
N ALA A 751 35.17 11.45 19.03
CA ALA A 751 36.44 12.00 19.46
C ALA A 751 37.50 10.95 19.82
N SER A 752 37.08 9.72 20.14
CA SER A 752 37.97 8.57 20.37
C SER A 752 38.51 7.91 19.10
N LEU A 753 38.08 8.32 17.92
CA LEU A 753 38.36 7.64 16.64
C LEU A 753 38.98 8.54 15.55
N THR A 754 39.23 9.80 15.80
CA THR A 754 39.91 10.64 14.80
C THR A 754 41.38 10.24 14.73
N HIS A 755 41.72 9.52 13.68
CA HIS A 755 43.04 9.00 13.42
C HIS A 755 43.63 9.78 12.26
N ILE A 756 44.73 10.47 12.51
CA ILE A 756 45.54 11.14 11.48
C ILE A 756 46.83 10.36 11.29
N ASP A 757 47.18 10.17 10.01
CA ASP A 757 48.49 9.63 9.65
C ASP A 757 49.49 10.78 9.32
N GLY A 758 50.64 10.76 9.89
CA GLY A 758 51.70 11.72 9.65
C GLY A 758 52.96 11.03 9.14
N ASP A 759 53.74 11.70 8.30
CA ASP A 759 54.97 11.21 7.70
C ASP A 759 56.16 12.03 8.15
N LEU A 760 57.19 11.36 8.64
CA LEU A 760 58.46 11.96 9.05
C LEU A 760 59.49 12.05 7.93
N SER A 761 59.18 11.56 6.72
CA SER A 761 60.14 11.52 5.59
C SER A 761 60.57 12.92 5.14
N GLN A 762 59.73 13.91 5.35
CA GLN A 762 60.01 15.34 5.02
C GLN A 762 60.61 16.17 6.16
N GLY A 763 60.80 15.57 7.35
CA GLY A 763 61.31 16.20 8.54
C GLY A 763 60.37 16.01 9.76
N PRO A 764 60.69 16.72 10.85
CA PRO A 764 59.89 16.63 12.09
C PRO A 764 58.42 17.05 11.83
N TYR A 765 57.46 16.26 12.40
CA TYR A 765 56.03 16.52 12.26
C TYR A 765 55.51 17.37 13.44
N VAL A 766 54.79 18.42 13.14
CA VAL A 766 54.17 19.25 14.19
C VAL A 766 52.73 18.80 14.45
N PHE A 767 52.49 18.36 15.69
CA PHE A 767 51.17 17.90 16.10
C PHE A 767 50.81 18.54 17.45
N ASN A 768 49.66 19.18 17.51
CA ASN A 768 49.19 19.94 18.67
C ASN A 768 50.26 20.85 19.28
N GLY A 769 50.99 21.59 18.46
CA GLY A 769 52.03 22.51 18.90
C GLY A 769 53.32 21.85 19.37
N GLN A 770 53.40 20.52 19.35
CA GLN A 770 54.62 19.75 19.66
C GLN A 770 55.29 19.28 18.38
N THR A 771 56.59 19.41 18.32
CA THR A 771 57.40 18.91 17.21
C THR A 771 57.83 17.48 17.54
N LEU A 772 57.37 16.53 16.73
CA LEU A 772 57.60 15.09 16.87
C LEU A 772 58.72 14.65 15.92
N HIS A 773 59.64 13.85 16.42
CA HIS A 773 60.80 13.39 15.67
C HIS A 773 60.88 11.86 15.53
N GLU A 774 60.03 11.14 16.24
CA GLU A 774 60.05 9.68 16.29
C GLU A 774 58.73 9.10 15.70
N PRO A 775 58.78 7.97 15.03
CA PRO A 775 57.56 7.25 14.66
C PRO A 775 56.81 6.76 15.88
N GLY A 776 55.51 6.79 15.87
CA GLY A 776 54.73 6.34 17.01
C GLY A 776 53.23 6.74 16.90
N TYR A 777 52.48 6.32 17.90
CA TYR A 777 51.10 6.75 18.10
C TYR A 777 51.07 7.87 19.12
N TYR A 778 50.56 9.00 18.71
CA TYR A 778 50.46 10.20 19.58
C TYR A 778 48.98 10.59 19.71
N THR A 779 48.58 11.03 20.86
CA THR A 779 47.26 11.56 21.11
C THR A 779 47.34 13.03 21.51
N ALA A 780 46.46 13.84 20.99
CA ALA A 780 46.27 15.20 21.43
C ALA A 780 44.84 15.40 21.91
N LEU A 781 44.67 16.03 23.04
CA LEU A 781 43.42 16.52 23.53
C LEU A 781 43.25 17.96 22.99
N TYR A 782 42.27 18.18 22.13
CA TYR A 782 41.88 19.52 21.72
C TYR A 782 40.82 20.03 22.69
N ASN A 783 41.28 20.81 23.70
CA ASN A 783 40.38 21.43 24.66
C ASN A 783 39.79 22.69 24.05
N THR A 784 38.51 22.67 23.76
CA THR A 784 37.74 23.91 23.71
C THR A 784 37.25 24.25 25.13
N PRO A 785 36.84 25.49 25.45
CA PRO A 785 36.47 25.86 26.81
C PRO A 785 35.41 25.00 27.48
N THR A 786 34.73 24.16 26.71
CA THR A 786 33.59 23.32 27.14
C THR A 786 33.66 21.86 26.66
N CYS A 787 34.57 21.49 25.74
CA CYS A 787 34.54 20.17 25.08
C CYS A 787 35.93 19.63 24.76
N ASP A 788 36.14 18.36 25.03
CA ASP A 788 37.39 17.67 24.77
C ASP A 788 37.28 16.76 23.55
N SER A 789 38.10 17.02 22.53
CA SER A 789 38.25 16.14 21.37
C SER A 789 39.58 15.44 21.37
N VAL A 790 39.62 14.11 21.30
CA VAL A 790 40.88 13.35 21.25
C VAL A 790 41.20 13.05 19.78
N VAL A 791 42.31 13.54 19.29
CA VAL A 791 42.84 13.18 17.96
C VAL A 791 44.03 12.23 18.16
N GLY A 792 43.95 11.07 17.55
CA GLY A 792 45.05 10.11 17.48
C GLY A 792 45.88 10.30 16.22
N LEU A 793 47.19 10.53 16.34
CA LEU A 793 48.11 10.59 15.23
C LEU A 793 48.97 9.33 15.21
N THR A 794 48.97 8.60 14.12
CA THR A 794 50.04 7.62 13.85
C THR A 794 51.11 8.26 12.96
N LEU A 795 52.28 8.40 13.49
CA LEU A 795 53.42 8.98 12.81
C LEU A 795 54.32 7.88 12.29
N TYR A 796 54.55 7.84 10.99
CA TYR A 796 55.39 6.86 10.33
C TYR A 796 56.71 7.47 9.90
N LEU A 797 57.78 6.66 9.90
CA LEU A 797 59.01 6.96 9.14
C LEU A 797 58.80 6.40 7.72
N ASP A 798 59.15 7.13 6.68
CA ASP A 798 58.98 6.72 5.32
C ASP A 798 59.49 5.26 5.13
N MET A 799 58.66 4.36 4.68
CA MET A 799 58.94 2.94 4.51
C MET A 799 59.73 2.65 3.23
N ALA A 800 59.92 3.62 2.36
CA ALA A 800 60.67 3.43 1.10
C ALA A 800 62.17 3.06 1.32
N VAL A 801 62.75 3.34 2.51
CA VAL A 801 64.13 3.05 2.81
C VAL A 801 64.33 1.65 3.43
N ASN A 802 63.28 0.97 3.89
CA ASN A 802 63.40 -0.29 4.64
C ASN A 802 63.09 -1.56 3.83
N GLU A 803 62.73 -1.48 2.58
CA GLU A 803 62.55 -2.69 1.73
C GLU A 803 63.85 -3.50 1.53
N GLN A 804 65.04 -2.91 1.70
CA GLN A 804 66.30 -3.62 1.60
C GLN A 804 66.78 -4.29 2.89
N ALA A 805 66.27 -3.92 4.06
CA ALA A 805 66.78 -4.43 5.34
C ALA A 805 65.98 -5.63 5.88
N ASN A 806 64.85 -6.00 5.35
CA ASN A 806 63.94 -7.00 5.91
C ASN A 806 63.56 -8.16 4.95
N ALA A 807 64.42 -8.53 4.03
CA ALA A 807 64.22 -9.64 3.10
C ALA A 807 64.21 -11.04 3.78
N GLN A 808 64.23 -11.16 5.11
CA GLN A 808 64.33 -12.42 5.83
C GLN A 808 63.16 -12.81 6.71
N ALA A 809 62.16 -11.93 6.94
CA ALA A 809 61.01 -12.29 7.75
C ALA A 809 59.97 -13.07 6.90
N GLN A 810 59.70 -14.32 7.28
CA GLN A 810 58.70 -15.15 6.58
C GLN A 810 57.30 -14.62 6.86
N VAL A 811 56.53 -14.34 5.82
CA VAL A 811 55.10 -14.02 5.96
C VAL A 811 54.33 -15.29 6.37
N LEU A 812 53.55 -15.18 7.43
CA LEU A 812 52.74 -16.27 8.01
C LEU A 812 51.26 -16.14 7.65
N GLY A 813 50.85 -14.98 7.15
CA GLY A 813 49.49 -14.66 6.70
C GLY A 813 49.24 -13.17 6.56
N VAL A 814 48.28 -12.81 5.78
CA VAL A 814 47.88 -11.42 5.48
C VAL A 814 46.37 -11.27 5.67
N GLU A 815 45.96 -10.36 6.51
CA GLU A 815 44.56 -9.93 6.62
C GLU A 815 44.39 -8.59 5.90
N VAL A 816 43.35 -8.48 5.11
CA VAL A 816 43.00 -7.23 4.39
C VAL A 816 41.81 -6.60 5.04
N PHE A 817 41.91 -5.36 5.39
CA PHE A 817 40.84 -4.56 5.97
C PHE A 817 40.46 -3.42 5.03
N SER A 818 39.18 -3.07 4.97
CA SER A 818 38.75 -1.77 4.45
C SER A 818 39.32 -0.64 5.32
N ILE A 819 39.29 0.57 4.83
CA ILE A 819 39.66 1.75 5.63
C ILE A 819 38.77 1.94 6.87
N LEU A 820 37.57 1.31 6.87
CA LEU A 820 36.65 1.30 8.01
C LEU A 820 36.89 0.14 9.00
N GLY A 821 37.96 -0.63 8.82
CA GLY A 821 38.34 -1.71 9.72
C GLY A 821 37.66 -3.07 9.46
N GLN A 822 36.82 -3.21 8.41
CA GLN A 822 36.19 -4.48 8.07
C GLN A 822 37.19 -5.43 7.38
N ILE A 823 37.17 -6.71 7.76
CA ILE A 823 37.99 -7.74 7.12
C ILE A 823 37.41 -8.00 5.72
N MET A 824 38.22 -7.68 4.69
CA MET A 824 37.85 -7.87 3.29
C MET A 824 38.35 -9.23 2.73
N GLY A 825 39.31 -9.83 3.39
CA GLY A 825 39.85 -11.13 3.02
C GLY A 825 41.08 -11.52 3.83
N ARG A 826 41.51 -12.76 3.71
CA ARG A 826 42.72 -13.32 4.30
C ARG A 826 43.45 -14.17 3.26
N THR A 827 44.75 -14.12 3.26
CA THR A 827 45.62 -14.95 2.38
C THR A 827 46.89 -15.35 3.12
N ASP A 828 47.57 -16.35 2.64
CA ASP A 828 48.79 -16.87 3.28
C ASP A 828 50.04 -16.08 2.90
N ASP A 829 50.01 -15.29 1.84
CA ASP A 829 51.12 -14.45 1.39
C ASP A 829 50.63 -13.18 0.63
N LEU A 830 51.58 -12.28 0.34
CA LEU A 830 51.33 -11.02 -0.34
C LEU A 830 51.03 -11.15 -1.84
N GLU A 831 51.49 -12.25 -2.50
CA GLU A 831 51.25 -12.43 -3.94
C GLU A 831 49.82 -12.91 -4.20
N ALA A 832 49.24 -13.64 -3.25
CA ALA A 832 47.85 -14.13 -3.32
C ALA A 832 46.76 -13.04 -3.07
N LEU A 833 47.17 -11.81 -2.75
CA LEU A 833 46.24 -10.67 -2.63
C LEU A 833 45.41 -10.41 -3.90
N LYS A 834 45.97 -10.72 -5.08
CA LYS A 834 45.30 -10.55 -6.37
C LYS A 834 44.12 -11.50 -6.56
N GLU A 835 44.11 -12.61 -5.84
CA GLU A 835 43.07 -13.64 -5.93
C GLU A 835 41.85 -13.32 -5.07
N LEU A 836 41.96 -12.34 -4.16
CA LEU A 836 40.88 -11.92 -3.28
C LEU A 836 39.78 -11.12 -4.02
N GLY A 837 39.98 -10.76 -5.27
CA GLY A 837 38.98 -10.04 -6.09
C GLY A 837 38.60 -8.67 -5.53
N LEU A 838 39.51 -8.00 -4.82
CA LEU A 838 39.28 -6.68 -4.24
C LEU A 838 39.01 -5.63 -5.33
N LYS A 839 38.06 -4.76 -5.12
CA LYS A 839 37.77 -3.64 -6.03
C LYS A 839 38.86 -2.55 -5.95
N PRO A 840 38.99 -1.68 -6.95
CA PRO A 840 39.82 -0.50 -6.82
C PRO A 840 39.45 0.28 -5.54
N GLY A 841 40.47 0.66 -4.76
CA GLY A 841 40.23 1.30 -3.49
C GLY A 841 41.42 1.25 -2.53
N CYS A 842 41.27 1.84 -1.38
CA CYS A 842 42.29 1.89 -0.34
C CYS A 842 42.05 0.82 0.73
N TYR A 843 43.10 0.05 1.07
CA TYR A 843 42.99 -1.07 2.02
C TYR A 843 44.15 -1.04 3.02
N ILE A 844 43.92 -1.61 4.20
CA ILE A 844 44.93 -1.84 5.22
C ILE A 844 45.27 -3.33 5.25
N LEU A 845 46.53 -3.67 5.02
CA LEU A 845 47.02 -5.02 5.20
C LEU A 845 47.59 -5.19 6.59
N ARG A 846 47.15 -6.21 7.30
CA ARG A 846 47.78 -6.69 8.51
C ARG A 846 48.56 -7.94 8.17
N ILE A 847 49.89 -7.80 8.12
CA ILE A 847 50.82 -8.86 7.69
C ILE A 847 51.39 -9.52 8.95
N HIS A 848 51.09 -10.77 9.15
CA HIS A 848 51.67 -11.61 10.18
C HIS A 848 52.99 -12.17 9.68
N THR A 849 54.08 -11.93 10.38
CA THR A 849 55.38 -12.44 10.02
C THR A 849 56.01 -13.21 11.17
N SER A 850 57.07 -13.98 10.91
CA SER A 850 57.85 -14.68 11.97
C SER A 850 58.47 -13.75 13.02
N GLU A 851 58.49 -12.44 12.76
CA GLU A 851 59.04 -11.43 13.66
C GLU A 851 57.95 -10.53 14.33
N GLY A 852 56.66 -10.78 14.02
CA GLY A 852 55.56 -9.99 14.56
C GLY A 852 54.55 -9.56 13.48
N ILE A 853 53.62 -8.67 13.90
CA ILE A 853 52.54 -8.17 13.06
C ILE A 853 52.96 -6.83 12.45
N ARG A 854 52.75 -6.65 11.14
CA ARG A 854 52.98 -5.38 10.43
C ARG A 854 51.70 -4.94 9.74
N ASN A 855 51.38 -3.67 9.72
CA ASN A 855 50.25 -3.09 8.96
C ASN A 855 50.77 -2.29 7.77
N LYS A 856 50.15 -2.43 6.60
CA LYS A 856 50.54 -1.71 5.37
C LYS A 856 49.25 -1.22 4.68
N LYS A 857 49.22 0.06 4.34
CA LYS A 857 48.16 0.62 3.49
C LYS A 857 48.54 0.32 2.02
N ILE A 858 47.57 -0.15 1.24
CA ILE A 858 47.69 -0.31 -0.20
C ILE A 858 46.56 0.42 -0.91
N ILE A 859 46.85 0.91 -2.11
CA ILE A 859 45.86 1.45 -3.03
C ILE A 859 45.85 0.49 -4.23
N LEU A 860 44.66 -0.05 -4.54
CA LEU A 860 44.43 -0.83 -5.75
C LEU A 860 43.79 0.10 -6.79
N GLU A 861 44.45 0.19 -7.97
CA GLU A 861 43.96 0.99 -9.10
C GLU A 861 42.95 0.24 -9.98
#